data_1179d18cf3bbcd6a9691c99f2d9b397e
#
_entry.id   1179d18cf3bbcd6a9691c99f2d9b397e
#
_cell.length_a   1.000
_cell.length_b   1.000
_cell.length_c   1.000
_cell.angle_alpha   90.00
_cell.angle_beta   90.00
_cell.angle_gamma   90.00
#
_symmetry.space_group_name_H-M   'P 1'
#
loop_
_entity.id
_entity.type
_entity.pdbx_description
1 polymer ?
#
loop_
_entity_poly.entity_id
_entity_poly.type
_entity_poly.pdbx_seq_one_letter_code
_entity_poly.pdbx_strand_id
1 'polypeptide(L)'
;MKSIYLLKEDFKNFPIGEFPYDKNHSAMGEYHFVQYSGYYGKWYDPVCNYRYNGQGASWVITEYCGKHYMEQMRLHNTEPHRTFPTLETGDRFWKDYDIEASVRMFNTKWGNAGIGFCAQNSLNMLVFMFEDKQVKLVYRHKENVEELESKAFDYNSDDTYTLNVSVNGSHVECYVNGTKYIDIDTVYAVQGGKAAITATIPAAFGYINVNVDEDTDAGIKADREAYKNKCKEAQSRYPHMKLVKKIDLKGCGTGRQVRFGHLLGNGEYQMVLAQCQKRVNRDAYGTISCLTAMDLDGNILWQYGEPTDNMEIGNISADMPMQIYDIDGDGYDEVITAKNFEVLILDGKTGNVKKRAKTPLSTMEEDGTIIGVPDGEYAFDRINPDGMRICNFRGLDKPRDILIKDRYCRVYALNDDLEVMWHFQSDKNTGHFPFAIDINGDGYDELLVGYNMLDCNGKKMWTMPFKVDHIDEIVPGRFETGPNKGKKFFACVAGTQGFILCDFEGNILKQDGIGHAQRVSLANYCPDKEGYEMAVVNFWGHQGIIYFYDSEGNDMWEMENELNGNLLTPVNWTGDGQDFILLNADVKRGGMIDGNGIQVVKFPDDGHPTLCTEAVNLLGDARDEIVTWDYNYMYIYTQDDEPMENAYKPYKYPDYNASNYRGEYSYRELFW
;
A
#
# COMPACT_ATOMS: atom_id res chain seq x y z
N MET A 1 26.79 29.46 18.16
CA MET A 1 26.49 28.38 19.13
C MET A 1 25.03 28.02 18.89
N LYS A 2 24.73 26.79 18.51
CA LYS A 2 23.36 26.34 18.25
C LYS A 2 22.58 26.38 19.57
N SER A 3 21.63 27.26 19.70
CA SER A 3 20.94 27.58 20.96
C SER A 3 19.43 27.39 20.94
N ILE A 4 18.85 27.14 19.74
CA ILE A 4 17.41 26.90 19.56
C ILE A 4 17.16 25.40 19.46
N TYR A 5 16.30 24.90 20.33
CA TYR A 5 15.87 23.50 20.28
C TYR A 5 14.71 23.33 19.29
N LEU A 6 14.94 22.58 18.21
CA LEU A 6 13.88 22.02 17.36
C LEU A 6 13.15 20.91 18.12
N LEU A 7 13.92 20.11 18.88
CA LEU A 7 13.43 19.05 19.76
C LEU A 7 14.23 19.03 21.06
N LYS A 8 13.50 18.85 22.16
CA LYS A 8 14.07 18.46 23.47
C LYS A 8 13.14 17.43 24.07
N GLU A 9 13.58 16.15 24.13
CA GLU A 9 12.77 15.03 24.53
C GLU A 9 13.48 14.16 25.56
N ASP A 10 12.78 13.89 26.67
CA ASP A 10 13.22 13.00 27.74
C ASP A 10 12.19 11.89 28.04
N PHE A 11 11.22 11.75 27.16
CA PHE A 11 10.15 10.73 27.17
C PHE A 11 9.23 10.74 28.40
N LYS A 12 9.42 11.64 29.35
CA LYS A 12 8.63 11.65 30.61
C LYS A 12 7.14 11.87 30.41
N ASN A 13 6.74 12.49 29.29
CA ASN A 13 5.34 12.74 28.95
C ASN A 13 4.68 11.57 28.18
N PHE A 14 5.43 10.52 27.88
CA PHE A 14 4.89 9.33 27.23
C PHE A 14 4.24 8.41 28.26
N PRO A 15 3.14 7.74 27.92
CA PRO A 15 2.58 6.68 28.75
C PRO A 15 3.55 5.49 28.79
N ILE A 16 3.69 4.88 29.96
CA ILE A 16 4.50 3.66 30.12
C ILE A 16 3.79 2.51 29.38
N GLY A 17 4.55 1.70 28.67
CA GLY A 17 4.07 0.59 27.88
C GLY A 17 4.38 0.75 26.40
N GLU A 18 3.62 0.10 25.54
CA GLU A 18 3.82 0.14 24.09
C GLU A 18 3.69 1.56 23.52
N PHE A 19 4.48 1.88 22.51
CA PHE A 19 4.37 3.14 21.78
C PHE A 19 2.93 3.35 21.28
N PRO A 20 2.32 4.53 21.51
CA PRO A 20 0.89 4.73 21.24
C PRO A 20 0.52 4.67 19.77
N TYR A 21 -0.73 4.31 19.51
CA TYR A 21 -1.40 4.54 18.23
C TYR A 21 -2.19 5.85 18.27
N ASP A 22 -2.22 6.56 17.17
CA ASP A 22 -3.20 7.61 16.92
C ASP A 22 -4.44 7.02 16.25
N LYS A 23 -5.51 6.87 17.02
CA LYS A 23 -6.78 6.32 16.54
C LYS A 23 -7.55 7.27 15.60
N ASN A 24 -7.14 8.53 15.52
CA ASN A 24 -7.72 9.50 14.60
C ASN A 24 -7.07 9.45 13.21
N HIS A 25 -5.98 8.71 13.06
CA HIS A 25 -5.29 8.49 11.80
C HIS A 25 -5.31 7.01 11.47
N SER A 26 -6.35 6.57 10.78
CA SER A 26 -6.52 5.18 10.36
C SER A 26 -7.03 5.13 8.94
N ALA A 27 -6.64 4.10 8.23
CA ALA A 27 -7.16 3.78 6.91
C ALA A 27 -7.26 2.27 6.73
N MET A 28 -8.12 1.83 5.81
CA MET A 28 -8.25 0.41 5.44
C MET A 28 -7.79 0.17 3.99
N GLY A 29 -7.24 1.20 3.34
CA GLY A 29 -6.97 1.28 1.92
C GLY A 29 -6.33 0.06 1.29
N GLU A 30 -5.01 -0.01 1.30
CA GLU A 30 -4.29 -1.07 0.61
C GLU A 30 -4.23 -2.38 1.39
N TYR A 31 -4.54 -2.39 2.68
CA TYR A 31 -4.59 -3.61 3.45
C TYR A 31 -5.97 -3.83 4.07
N HIS A 32 -6.17 -4.91 4.74
CA HIS A 32 -7.43 -5.61 4.87
C HIS A 32 -8.16 -5.33 6.16
N PHE A 33 -7.60 -4.52 7.03
CA PHE A 33 -8.22 -4.17 8.31
C PHE A 33 -7.85 -2.75 8.70
N VAL A 34 -8.60 -2.18 9.63
CA VAL A 34 -8.35 -0.83 10.13
C VAL A 34 -6.98 -0.78 10.76
N GLN A 35 -6.11 0.08 10.25
CA GLN A 35 -4.78 0.27 10.75
C GLN A 35 -4.63 1.68 11.30
N TYR A 36 -4.17 1.76 12.52
CA TYR A 36 -3.84 3.02 13.16
C TYR A 36 -2.37 3.33 12.98
N SER A 37 -2.05 4.57 12.65
CA SER A 37 -0.66 5.02 12.56
C SER A 37 -0.01 5.10 13.94
N GLY A 38 1.26 4.77 14.03
CA GLY A 38 2.07 4.89 15.25
C GLY A 38 2.52 6.32 15.47
N TYR A 39 1.68 7.14 16.13
CA TYR A 39 1.98 8.53 16.43
C TYR A 39 1.82 8.84 17.90
N TYR A 40 2.78 9.60 18.44
CA TYR A 40 2.60 10.27 19.72
C TYR A 40 3.41 11.57 19.77
N GLY A 41 2.74 12.68 20.03
CA GLY A 41 3.36 14.00 20.06
C GLY A 41 3.98 14.37 18.72
N LYS A 42 5.31 14.42 18.67
CA LYS A 42 6.09 14.70 17.45
C LYS A 42 6.75 13.46 16.84
N TRP A 43 6.42 12.31 17.36
CA TRP A 43 7.10 11.04 17.01
C TRP A 43 6.22 10.16 16.17
N TYR A 44 6.84 9.47 15.22
CA TYR A 44 6.23 8.51 14.32
C TYR A 44 7.00 7.19 14.32
N ASP A 45 6.26 6.07 14.44
CA ASP A 45 6.78 4.71 14.35
C ASP A 45 6.41 4.11 12.98
N PRO A 46 7.31 4.13 11.98
CA PRO A 46 7.04 3.60 10.65
C PRO A 46 6.98 2.07 10.59
N VAL A 47 7.27 1.38 11.67
CA VAL A 47 7.20 -0.10 11.76
C VAL A 47 6.04 -0.58 12.65
N CYS A 48 5.11 0.32 13.02
CA CYS A 48 4.01 0.01 13.94
C CYS A 48 3.07 -1.06 13.42
N ASN A 49 2.94 -1.24 12.10
CA ASN A 49 2.02 -2.19 11.49
C ASN A 49 2.36 -3.67 11.78
N TYR A 50 3.58 -4.01 12.19
CA TYR A 50 3.90 -5.35 12.66
C TYR A 50 3.06 -5.81 13.87
N ARG A 51 2.51 -4.89 14.64
CA ARG A 51 1.61 -5.21 15.77
C ARG A 51 0.37 -5.98 15.33
N TYR A 52 -0.14 -5.73 14.12
CA TYR A 52 -1.31 -6.43 13.57
C TYR A 52 -1.07 -7.91 13.32
N ASN A 53 0.18 -8.31 13.13
CA ASN A 53 0.57 -9.72 13.03
C ASN A 53 0.74 -10.41 14.40
N GLY A 54 0.33 -9.77 15.49
CA GLY A 54 0.50 -10.29 16.84
C GLY A 54 1.94 -10.29 17.34
N GLN A 55 2.81 -9.52 16.68
CA GLN A 55 4.23 -9.48 17.01
C GLN A 55 4.59 -8.48 18.11
N GLY A 56 3.63 -7.69 18.63
CA GLY A 56 3.86 -6.64 19.60
C GLY A 56 4.58 -5.39 19.03
N ALA A 57 4.64 -4.33 19.81
CA ALA A 57 5.33 -3.10 19.43
C ALA A 57 6.85 -3.28 19.39
N SER A 58 7.51 -2.62 18.43
CA SER A 58 8.97 -2.54 18.42
C SER A 58 9.51 -1.61 19.50
N TRP A 59 8.75 -0.55 19.81
CA TRP A 59 9.10 0.47 20.78
C TRP A 59 8.18 0.44 21.99
N VAL A 60 8.77 0.56 23.18
CA VAL A 60 8.05 0.66 24.46
C VAL A 60 8.68 1.73 25.34
N ILE A 61 7.87 2.33 26.18
CA ILE A 61 8.32 3.27 27.22
C ILE A 61 8.43 2.52 28.52
N THR A 62 9.63 2.52 29.11
CA THR A 62 9.90 1.93 30.42
C THR A 62 10.24 3.01 31.43
N GLU A 63 10.09 2.71 32.72
CA GLU A 63 10.52 3.58 33.81
C GLU A 63 11.58 2.86 34.64
N TYR A 64 12.69 3.54 34.86
CA TYR A 64 13.73 3.08 35.77
C TYR A 64 14.28 4.25 36.58
N CYS A 65 14.27 4.12 37.91
CA CYS A 65 14.72 5.15 38.89
C CYS A 65 14.07 6.54 38.61
N GLY A 66 12.77 6.56 38.31
CA GLY A 66 12.02 7.79 38.07
C GLY A 66 12.35 8.51 36.74
N LYS A 67 13.01 7.84 35.81
CA LYS A 67 13.28 8.31 34.47
C LYS A 67 12.62 7.40 33.44
N HIS A 68 12.06 7.99 32.40
CA HIS A 68 11.53 7.27 31.26
C HIS A 68 12.61 7.00 30.22
N TYR A 69 12.49 5.85 29.57
CA TYR A 69 13.34 5.44 28.46
C TYR A 69 12.47 4.96 27.30
N MET A 70 12.84 5.33 26.11
CA MET A 70 12.32 4.72 24.90
C MET A 70 13.19 3.51 24.59
N GLU A 71 12.61 2.32 24.66
CA GLU A 71 13.33 1.07 24.45
C GLU A 71 12.85 0.35 23.20
N GLN A 72 13.81 -0.04 22.37
CA GLN A 72 13.58 -1.00 21.32
C GLN A 72 13.65 -2.42 21.93
N MET A 73 12.57 -3.20 21.79
CA MET A 73 12.36 -4.45 22.53
C MET A 73 12.46 -5.71 21.65
N ARG A 74 12.52 -5.57 20.34
CA ARG A 74 12.48 -6.71 19.44
C ARG A 74 13.85 -7.07 18.92
N LEU A 75 14.08 -8.38 18.79
CA LEU A 75 15.18 -8.88 18.00
C LEU A 75 14.73 -8.88 16.53
N HIS A 76 15.26 -7.97 15.75
CA HIS A 76 15.01 -7.93 14.33
C HIS A 76 16.05 -8.78 13.60
N ASN A 77 15.71 -10.04 13.44
CA ASN A 77 16.31 -10.86 12.41
C ASN A 77 15.68 -10.44 11.10
N THR A 78 16.39 -9.76 10.33
CA THR A 78 16.24 -9.20 9.01
C THR A 78 15.49 -10.02 7.95
N GLU A 79 14.85 -11.12 8.27
CA GLU A 79 14.17 -11.99 7.33
C GLU A 79 12.69 -12.16 7.68
N PRO A 80 11.81 -12.16 6.67
CA PRO A 80 12.04 -11.97 5.24
C PRO A 80 12.13 -10.49 4.81
N HIS A 81 11.72 -9.54 5.64
CA HIS A 81 11.73 -8.11 5.34
C HIS A 81 12.79 -7.43 6.19
N ARG A 82 13.78 -6.80 5.56
CA ARG A 82 14.75 -5.99 6.29
C ARG A 82 14.06 -4.83 6.98
N THR A 83 13.77 -5.00 8.24
CA THR A 83 13.25 -3.95 9.09
C THR A 83 14.35 -3.35 9.92
N PHE A 84 14.38 -2.04 9.92
CA PHE A 84 15.22 -1.26 10.79
C PHE A 84 14.30 -0.53 11.77
N PRO A 85 14.06 -1.07 12.98
CA PRO A 85 13.21 -0.38 13.95
C PRO A 85 13.70 1.03 14.13
N THR A 86 12.88 1.97 13.71
CA THR A 86 13.20 3.39 13.67
C THR A 86 12.04 4.14 14.32
N LEU A 87 12.34 5.17 15.07
CA LEU A 87 11.37 6.10 15.60
C LEU A 87 11.78 7.50 15.16
N GLU A 88 10.95 8.15 14.36
CA GLU A 88 11.27 9.40 13.69
C GLU A 88 10.62 10.62 14.34
N THR A 89 11.27 11.76 14.17
CA THR A 89 10.76 13.07 14.62
C THR A 89 11.25 14.19 13.73
N GLY A 90 10.50 15.27 13.67
CA GLY A 90 10.84 16.44 12.83
C GLY A 90 10.16 16.39 11.48
N ASP A 91 10.72 17.11 10.52
CA ASP A 91 10.26 17.12 9.14
C ASP A 91 11.44 17.29 8.16
N ARG A 92 11.13 17.17 6.88
CA ARG A 92 12.13 17.24 5.78
C ARG A 92 12.84 18.58 5.63
N PHE A 93 12.41 19.64 6.34
CA PHE A 93 13.02 20.98 6.27
C PHE A 93 14.12 21.16 7.30
N TRP A 94 14.31 20.20 8.22
CA TRP A 94 15.41 20.28 9.19
C TRP A 94 16.74 20.16 8.47
N LYS A 95 17.67 21.05 8.76
CA LYS A 95 19.01 21.10 8.17
C LYS A 95 19.99 21.76 9.12
N ASP A 96 21.28 21.52 8.91
CA ASP A 96 22.39 22.17 9.62
C ASP A 96 22.22 22.16 11.15
N TYR A 97 21.91 21.00 11.71
CA TYR A 97 21.59 20.82 13.12
C TYR A 97 22.63 19.99 13.87
N ASP A 98 22.63 20.13 15.20
CA ASP A 98 23.29 19.21 16.10
C ASP A 98 22.23 18.30 16.73
N ILE A 99 22.50 16.99 16.75
CA ILE A 99 21.66 15.99 17.41
C ILE A 99 22.47 15.31 18.49
N GLU A 100 21.86 15.12 19.67
CA GLU A 100 22.46 14.44 20.80
C GLU A 100 21.45 13.46 21.38
N ALA A 101 21.87 12.20 21.62
CA ALA A 101 21.04 11.21 22.28
C ALA A 101 21.85 10.35 23.26
N SER A 102 21.23 9.95 24.36
CA SER A 102 21.79 8.91 25.23
C SER A 102 21.34 7.54 24.78
N VAL A 103 22.26 6.60 24.66
CA VAL A 103 21.98 5.21 24.25
C VAL A 103 22.67 4.23 25.18
N ARG A 104 21.94 3.17 25.56
CA ARG A 104 22.46 1.99 26.23
C ARG A 104 22.05 0.74 25.46
N MET A 105 23.01 -0.09 25.11
CA MET A 105 22.77 -1.35 24.41
C MET A 105 22.75 -2.51 25.40
N PHE A 106 21.76 -3.39 25.31
CA PHE A 106 21.67 -4.58 26.16
C PHE A 106 22.36 -5.80 25.53
N ASN A 107 22.72 -5.72 24.25
CA ASN A 107 23.53 -6.71 23.54
C ASN A 107 24.69 -6.01 22.84
N THR A 108 25.92 -6.53 23.02
CA THR A 108 27.14 -5.98 22.43
C THR A 108 27.84 -6.99 21.52
N LYS A 109 27.20 -8.11 21.21
CA LYS A 109 27.78 -9.19 20.42
C LYS A 109 27.40 -9.11 18.94
N TRP A 110 26.25 -8.54 18.63
CA TRP A 110 25.73 -8.39 17.28
C TRP A 110 24.64 -7.33 17.28
N GLY A 111 24.29 -6.84 16.06
CA GLY A 111 23.29 -5.80 15.86
C GLY A 111 23.81 -4.40 16.17
N ASN A 112 22.96 -3.41 16.04
CA ASN A 112 23.32 -2.01 16.14
C ASN A 112 22.29 -1.19 16.93
N ALA A 113 22.74 -0.03 17.42
CA ALA A 113 21.87 1.02 17.98
C ALA A 113 22.53 2.39 17.77
N GLY A 114 21.75 3.40 17.44
CA GLY A 114 22.28 4.73 17.18
C GLY A 114 21.24 5.79 16.83
N ILE A 115 21.74 6.86 16.24
CA ILE A 115 20.99 8.05 15.82
C ILE A 115 20.87 8.04 14.31
N GLY A 116 19.63 8.15 13.80
CA GLY A 116 19.34 8.48 12.41
C GLY A 116 19.24 10.01 12.24
N PHE A 117 19.70 10.51 11.11
CA PHE A 117 19.66 11.94 10.79
C PHE A 117 19.65 12.18 9.28
N CYS A 118 19.30 13.39 8.87
CA CYS A 118 19.06 13.76 7.46
C CYS A 118 18.08 12.79 6.78
N ALA A 119 17.08 12.30 7.55
CA ALA A 119 16.17 11.30 7.07
C ALA A 119 15.13 11.91 6.13
N GLN A 120 15.06 11.40 4.90
CA GLN A 120 13.98 11.69 3.96
C GLN A 120 12.75 10.82 4.27
N ASN A 121 13.00 9.58 4.66
CA ASN A 121 12.04 8.60 5.15
C ASN A 121 12.79 7.55 6.00
N SER A 122 12.07 6.59 6.55
CA SER A 122 12.63 5.58 7.44
C SER A 122 13.60 4.58 6.78
N LEU A 123 13.63 4.54 5.44
CA LEU A 123 14.59 3.76 4.65
C LEU A 123 15.63 4.62 3.91
N ASN A 124 15.65 5.95 4.13
CA ASN A 124 16.60 6.86 3.48
C ASN A 124 17.14 7.86 4.49
N MET A 125 18.28 7.54 5.11
CA MET A 125 18.89 8.37 6.15
C MET A 125 20.36 8.04 6.36
N LEU A 126 21.09 8.96 6.95
CA LEU A 126 22.39 8.70 7.58
C LEU A 126 22.16 8.14 8.99
N VAL A 127 23.00 7.18 9.41
CA VAL A 127 22.95 6.59 10.76
C VAL A 127 24.34 6.55 11.37
N PHE A 128 24.47 7.19 12.55
CA PHE A 128 25.66 7.05 13.40
C PHE A 128 25.34 6.08 14.54
N MET A 129 26.05 4.96 14.61
CA MET A 129 25.67 3.85 15.47
C MET A 129 26.86 3.05 16.04
N PHE A 130 26.58 2.30 17.10
CA PHE A 130 27.45 1.22 17.55
C PHE A 130 27.11 -0.07 16.83
N GLU A 131 28.12 -0.72 16.27
CA GLU A 131 28.04 -2.06 15.66
C GLU A 131 29.43 -2.71 15.65
N ASP A 132 29.52 -4.02 15.89
CA ASP A 132 30.75 -4.83 15.77
C ASP A 132 31.97 -4.27 16.53
N LYS A 133 31.78 -3.73 17.73
CA LYS A 133 32.83 -3.06 18.52
C LYS A 133 33.49 -1.88 17.78
N GLN A 134 32.67 -1.16 17.04
CA GLN A 134 33.03 0.06 16.34
C GLN A 134 31.93 1.11 16.52
N VAL A 135 32.27 2.35 16.24
CA VAL A 135 31.30 3.37 15.83
C VAL A 135 31.34 3.45 14.32
N LYS A 136 30.17 3.47 13.71
CA LYS A 136 30.03 3.51 12.25
C LYS A 136 29.13 4.66 11.85
N LEU A 137 29.48 5.31 10.75
CA LEU A 137 28.57 6.16 9.99
C LEU A 137 28.20 5.45 8.70
N VAL A 138 26.91 5.22 8.51
CA VAL A 138 26.40 4.54 7.33
C VAL A 138 25.34 5.38 6.65
N TYR A 139 25.18 5.21 5.34
CA TYR A 139 24.03 5.67 4.58
C TYR A 139 23.11 4.49 4.29
N ARG A 140 21.87 4.59 4.74
CA ARG A 140 20.81 3.65 4.45
C ARG A 140 19.96 4.22 3.33
N HIS A 141 19.78 3.47 2.25
CA HIS A 141 18.85 3.82 1.17
C HIS A 141 18.14 2.56 0.67
N LYS A 142 16.83 2.53 0.82
CA LYS A 142 16.03 1.33 0.57
C LYS A 142 16.56 0.18 1.46
N GLU A 143 16.79 -1.01 0.90
CA GLU A 143 17.38 -2.14 1.65
C GLU A 143 18.92 -2.11 1.69
N ASN A 144 19.55 -1.16 1.02
CA ASN A 144 21.01 -1.07 0.99
C ASN A 144 21.54 -0.25 2.17
N VAL A 145 22.67 -0.69 2.71
CA VAL A 145 23.44 0.00 3.74
C VAL A 145 24.88 0.15 3.28
N GLU A 146 25.31 1.38 3.08
CA GLU A 146 26.69 1.74 2.68
C GLU A 146 27.44 2.24 3.91
N GLU A 147 28.57 1.61 4.27
CA GLU A 147 29.47 2.11 5.31
C GLU A 147 30.32 3.25 4.74
N LEU A 148 30.17 4.46 5.31
CA LEU A 148 30.93 5.64 4.90
C LEU A 148 32.25 5.78 5.67
N GLU A 149 32.22 5.54 6.99
CA GLU A 149 33.40 5.59 7.86
C GLU A 149 33.15 4.75 9.10
N SER A 150 34.21 4.14 9.65
CA SER A 150 34.14 3.40 10.92
C SER A 150 35.42 3.54 11.74
N LYS A 151 35.31 3.47 13.07
CA LYS A 151 36.42 3.52 14.03
C LYS A 151 36.20 2.51 15.14
N ALA A 152 37.25 1.86 15.58
CA ALA A 152 37.22 0.95 16.74
C ALA A 152 36.75 1.70 17.98
N PHE A 153 35.78 1.13 18.68
CA PHE A 153 35.27 1.62 19.95
C PHE A 153 34.78 0.46 20.81
N ASP A 154 35.42 0.25 21.94
CA ASP A 154 35.02 -0.83 22.86
C ASP A 154 33.90 -0.35 23.78
N TYR A 155 32.69 -0.80 23.51
CA TYR A 155 31.49 -0.51 24.30
C TYR A 155 31.01 -1.76 25.04
N ASN A 156 30.29 -1.55 26.16
CA ASN A 156 29.73 -2.60 26.99
C ASN A 156 28.24 -2.37 27.29
N SER A 157 27.57 -3.35 27.88
CA SER A 157 26.13 -3.30 28.18
C SER A 157 25.78 -2.57 29.48
N ASP A 158 26.77 -2.28 30.33
CA ASP A 158 26.55 -1.65 31.62
C ASP A 158 26.58 -0.11 31.52
N ASP A 159 27.21 0.41 30.49
CA ASP A 159 27.40 1.85 30.28
C ASP A 159 26.31 2.46 29.40
N THR A 160 26.03 3.73 29.66
CA THR A 160 25.23 4.59 28.82
C THR A 160 26.17 5.58 28.11
N TYR A 161 26.03 5.69 26.82
CA TYR A 161 26.86 6.54 25.98
C TYR A 161 26.04 7.73 25.47
N THR A 162 26.69 8.86 25.32
CA THR A 162 26.15 10.02 24.59
C THR A 162 26.70 10.00 23.18
N LEU A 163 25.81 9.86 22.20
CA LEU A 163 26.13 10.07 20.79
C LEU A 163 25.77 11.50 20.39
N ASN A 164 26.68 12.18 19.68
CA ASN A 164 26.40 13.50 19.08
C ASN A 164 26.76 13.46 17.60
N VAL A 165 25.94 14.12 16.80
CA VAL A 165 26.20 14.40 15.39
C VAL A 165 26.02 15.88 15.14
N SER A 166 26.97 16.52 14.45
CA SER A 166 26.87 17.86 13.94
C SER A 166 26.82 17.84 12.42
N VAL A 167 25.81 18.45 11.83
CA VAL A 167 25.64 18.58 10.39
C VAL A 167 25.74 20.05 10.00
N ASN A 168 26.54 20.33 8.97
CA ASN A 168 26.69 21.65 8.38
C ASN A 168 26.92 21.51 6.85
N GLY A 169 25.87 21.64 6.05
CA GLY A 169 25.87 21.33 4.63
C GLY A 169 26.23 19.89 4.37
N SER A 170 27.34 19.65 3.66
CA SER A 170 27.89 18.30 3.42
C SER A 170 28.74 17.75 4.55
N HIS A 171 29.13 18.60 5.49
CA HIS A 171 30.07 18.25 6.56
C HIS A 171 29.39 17.59 7.74
N VAL A 172 29.88 16.43 8.16
CA VAL A 172 29.34 15.62 9.25
C VAL A 172 30.44 15.29 10.25
N GLU A 173 30.22 15.65 11.50
CA GLU A 173 31.08 15.28 12.62
C GLU A 173 30.32 14.41 13.60
N CYS A 174 30.92 13.27 14.02
CA CYS A 174 30.28 12.35 14.98
C CYS A 174 31.14 12.15 16.22
N TYR A 175 30.49 12.18 17.37
CA TYR A 175 31.15 12.13 18.67
C TYR A 175 30.53 11.07 19.59
N VAL A 176 31.37 10.45 20.45
CA VAL A 176 30.93 9.62 21.56
C VAL A 176 31.48 10.23 22.84
N ASN A 177 30.62 10.51 23.81
CA ASN A 177 30.95 11.12 25.10
C ASN A 177 31.83 12.38 24.93
N GLY A 178 31.54 13.20 23.93
CA GLY A 178 32.26 14.43 23.59
C GLY A 178 33.59 14.25 22.87
N THR A 179 34.03 13.03 22.59
CA THR A 179 35.25 12.75 21.79
C THR A 179 34.85 12.52 20.32
N LYS A 180 35.51 13.24 19.39
CA LYS A 180 35.27 13.11 17.95
C LYS A 180 35.86 11.79 17.42
N TYR A 181 35.07 11.04 16.68
CA TYR A 181 35.49 9.79 16.04
C TYR A 181 35.43 9.87 14.52
N ILE A 182 34.44 10.57 13.96
CA ILE A 182 34.23 10.69 12.52
C ILE A 182 34.15 12.15 12.14
N ASP A 183 34.74 12.50 10.99
CA ASP A 183 34.84 13.85 10.46
C ASP A 183 34.95 13.73 8.93
N ILE A 184 33.83 13.85 8.20
CA ILE A 184 33.77 13.64 6.75
C ILE A 184 32.84 14.61 6.05
N ASP A 185 33.02 14.76 4.74
CA ASP A 185 32.06 15.38 3.84
C ASP A 185 31.28 14.30 3.09
N THR A 186 29.95 14.43 3.04
CA THR A 186 29.09 13.50 2.31
C THR A 186 27.92 14.22 1.64
N VAL A 187 27.61 13.86 0.40
CA VAL A 187 26.49 14.43 -0.35
C VAL A 187 25.14 14.09 0.27
N TYR A 188 25.05 12.99 1.01
CA TYR A 188 23.83 12.51 1.64
C TYR A 188 23.32 13.40 2.79
N ALA A 189 24.19 14.29 3.32
CA ALA A 189 23.79 15.24 4.38
C ALA A 189 23.17 16.52 3.83
N VAL A 190 23.42 16.87 2.57
CA VAL A 190 23.09 18.18 1.98
C VAL A 190 21.58 18.46 1.97
N GLN A 191 20.76 17.46 1.81
CA GLN A 191 19.31 17.61 1.77
C GLN A 191 18.69 17.91 3.15
N GLY A 192 19.42 17.64 4.24
CA GLY A 192 18.85 17.65 5.58
C GLY A 192 17.80 16.55 5.77
N GLY A 193 16.83 16.77 6.65
CA GLY A 193 15.74 15.83 6.91
C GLY A 193 15.47 15.62 8.39
N LYS A 194 14.57 14.66 8.68
CA LYS A 194 14.15 14.26 10.02
C LYS A 194 15.33 13.75 10.86
N ALA A 195 15.12 13.68 12.17
CA ALA A 195 15.98 12.96 13.11
C ALA A 195 15.28 11.68 13.57
N ALA A 196 16.07 10.67 13.98
CA ALA A 196 15.54 9.39 14.41
C ALA A 196 16.42 8.74 15.49
N ILE A 197 15.83 7.79 16.21
CA ILE A 197 16.55 6.75 16.94
C ILE A 197 16.28 5.41 16.27
N THR A 198 17.27 4.53 16.22
CA THR A 198 17.16 3.24 15.54
C THR A 198 17.99 2.17 16.25
N ALA A 199 17.49 0.94 16.30
CA ALA A 199 18.24 -0.19 16.83
C ALA A 199 17.69 -1.51 16.26
N THR A 200 18.57 -2.47 15.98
CA THR A 200 18.20 -3.84 15.58
C THR A 200 18.31 -4.85 16.73
N ILE A 201 18.68 -4.39 17.91
CA ILE A 201 18.82 -5.14 19.16
C ILE A 201 18.08 -4.40 20.28
N PRO A 202 17.79 -5.05 21.40
CA PRO A 202 17.30 -4.35 22.57
C PRO A 202 18.28 -3.24 23.00
N ALA A 203 17.77 -2.00 23.03
CA ALA A 203 18.52 -0.81 23.41
C ALA A 203 17.57 0.23 24.03
N ALA A 204 18.10 1.04 24.97
CA ALA A 204 17.37 2.10 25.65
C ALA A 204 17.91 3.48 25.27
N PHE A 205 17.02 4.42 25.01
CA PHE A 205 17.31 5.82 24.75
C PHE A 205 16.69 6.67 25.89
N GLY A 206 17.52 7.42 26.60
CA GLY A 206 17.07 8.20 27.76
C GLY A 206 16.66 9.62 27.39
N TYR A 207 17.22 10.16 26.33
CA TYR A 207 16.82 11.45 25.77
C TYR A 207 17.33 11.61 24.34
N ILE A 208 16.74 12.56 23.62
CA ILE A 208 17.23 13.07 22.34
C ILE A 208 16.95 14.57 22.24
N ASN A 209 17.96 15.33 21.82
CA ASN A 209 17.89 16.78 21.61
C ASN A 209 18.35 17.10 20.19
N VAL A 210 17.66 18.02 19.53
CA VAL A 210 18.06 18.57 18.22
C VAL A 210 18.08 20.08 18.31
N ASN A 211 19.22 20.71 17.99
CA ASN A 211 19.40 22.15 18.09
C ASN A 211 19.96 22.75 16.81
N VAL A 212 19.61 24.02 16.59
CA VAL A 212 20.10 24.87 15.50
C VAL A 212 20.49 26.24 16.01
N ASP A 213 21.16 27.02 15.21
CA ASP A 213 21.30 28.46 15.45
C ASP A 213 20.07 29.27 14.99
N GLU A 214 20.05 30.57 15.26
CA GLU A 214 18.93 31.46 14.94
C GLU A 214 18.70 31.58 13.43
N ASP A 215 19.76 31.65 12.64
CA ASP A 215 19.70 31.83 11.19
C ASP A 215 19.13 30.55 10.53
N THR A 216 19.59 29.40 10.97
CA THR A 216 19.08 28.11 10.52
C THR A 216 17.60 27.90 10.86
N ASP A 217 17.19 28.25 12.11
CA ASP A 217 15.77 28.16 12.52
C ASP A 217 14.88 29.06 11.67
N ALA A 218 15.33 30.29 11.39
CA ALA A 218 14.62 31.21 10.50
C ALA A 218 14.52 30.64 9.06
N GLY A 219 15.61 30.05 8.55
CA GLY A 219 15.64 29.38 7.24
C GLY A 219 14.65 28.20 7.14
N ILE A 220 14.64 27.32 8.14
CA ILE A 220 13.70 26.19 8.21
C ILE A 220 12.24 26.67 8.18
N LYS A 221 11.92 27.71 8.94
CA LYS A 221 10.57 28.31 8.96
C LYS A 221 10.19 28.91 7.60
N ALA A 222 11.14 29.57 6.94
CA ALA A 222 10.94 30.15 5.60
C ALA A 222 10.70 29.06 4.55
N ASP A 223 11.49 27.98 4.57
CA ASP A 223 11.34 26.85 3.65
C ASP A 223 9.98 26.15 3.81
N ARG A 224 9.53 25.95 5.05
CA ARG A 224 8.17 25.42 5.33
C ARG A 224 7.07 26.30 4.76
N GLU A 225 7.17 27.62 4.97
CA GLU A 225 6.14 28.55 4.46
C GLU A 225 6.19 28.63 2.92
N ALA A 226 7.38 28.61 2.32
CA ALA A 226 7.54 28.58 0.87
C ALA A 226 6.89 27.31 0.26
N TYR A 227 7.13 26.13 0.87
CA TYR A 227 6.48 24.88 0.43
C TYR A 227 4.96 24.92 0.59
N LYS A 228 4.47 25.44 1.72
CA LYS A 228 3.03 25.60 1.96
C LYS A 228 2.38 26.53 0.93
N ASN A 229 3.07 27.60 0.54
CA ASN A 229 2.59 28.51 -0.49
C ASN A 229 2.63 27.85 -1.87
N LYS A 230 3.66 27.04 -2.19
CA LYS A 230 3.71 26.22 -3.41
C LYS A 230 2.52 25.27 -3.49
N CYS A 231 2.18 24.57 -2.39
CA CYS A 231 1.00 23.71 -2.36
C CYS A 231 -0.31 24.49 -2.58
N LYS A 232 -0.48 25.65 -1.92
CA LYS A 232 -1.67 26.48 -2.11
C LYS A 232 -1.80 26.99 -3.54
N GLU A 233 -0.70 27.40 -4.14
CA GLU A 233 -0.68 27.84 -5.55
C GLU A 233 -1.06 26.67 -6.47
N ALA A 234 -0.50 25.49 -6.24
CA ALA A 234 -0.86 24.30 -7.00
C ALA A 234 -2.36 23.96 -6.84
N GLN A 235 -2.86 23.96 -5.60
CA GLN A 235 -4.28 23.71 -5.32
C GLN A 235 -5.22 24.69 -6.00
N SER A 236 -4.83 25.94 -6.17
CA SER A 236 -5.66 26.97 -6.82
C SER A 236 -5.84 26.78 -8.34
N ARG A 237 -5.10 25.84 -8.94
CA ARG A 237 -5.14 25.57 -10.38
C ARG A 237 -6.15 24.49 -10.76
N TYR A 238 -6.63 23.74 -9.78
CA TYR A 238 -7.46 22.57 -10.00
C TYR A 238 -8.82 22.70 -9.32
N PRO A 239 -9.88 22.06 -9.85
CA PRO A 239 -11.17 21.99 -9.18
C PRO A 239 -11.04 21.39 -7.78
N HIS A 240 -11.86 21.89 -6.84
CA HIS A 240 -11.93 21.31 -5.50
C HIS A 240 -12.97 20.20 -5.43
N MET A 241 -12.91 19.38 -4.40
CA MET A 241 -13.92 18.36 -4.13
C MET A 241 -15.22 19.00 -3.66
N LYS A 242 -16.32 18.69 -4.34
CA LYS A 242 -17.69 19.10 -4.02
C LYS A 242 -18.51 17.88 -3.66
N LEU A 243 -19.03 17.84 -2.46
CA LEU A 243 -19.93 16.76 -2.01
C LEU A 243 -21.23 16.79 -2.82
N VAL A 244 -21.56 15.68 -3.47
CA VAL A 244 -22.80 15.53 -4.27
C VAL A 244 -23.76 14.51 -3.66
N LYS A 245 -23.25 13.49 -2.98
CA LYS A 245 -24.08 12.46 -2.33
C LYS A 245 -23.55 12.14 -0.95
N LYS A 246 -24.49 11.92 -0.04
CA LYS A 246 -24.24 11.35 1.29
C LYS A 246 -25.27 10.24 1.50
N ILE A 247 -24.80 9.00 1.59
CA ILE A 247 -25.63 7.81 1.66
C ILE A 247 -25.50 7.21 3.06
N ASP A 248 -26.59 6.87 3.70
CA ASP A 248 -26.60 6.14 4.97
C ASP A 248 -26.45 4.64 4.68
N LEU A 249 -25.41 4.01 5.21
CA LEU A 249 -25.09 2.59 5.04
C LEU A 249 -25.38 1.75 6.28
N LYS A 250 -25.94 2.37 7.34
CA LYS A 250 -26.22 1.65 8.59
C LYS A 250 -27.23 0.54 8.35
N GLY A 251 -26.91 -0.65 8.84
CA GLY A 251 -27.75 -1.83 8.67
C GLY A 251 -27.74 -2.44 7.26
N CYS A 252 -26.91 -1.91 6.35
CA CYS A 252 -26.80 -2.44 5.00
C CYS A 252 -25.78 -3.57 4.86
N GLY A 253 -25.06 -3.96 5.93
CA GLY A 253 -24.02 -4.96 5.84
C GLY A 253 -22.83 -4.48 5.03
N THR A 254 -22.38 -3.27 5.32
CA THR A 254 -21.23 -2.68 4.63
C THR A 254 -19.92 -3.28 5.15
N GLY A 255 -18.98 -3.45 4.26
CA GLY A 255 -17.61 -3.81 4.55
C GLY A 255 -16.66 -2.97 3.72
N ARG A 256 -15.44 -3.47 3.56
CA ARG A 256 -14.46 -2.85 2.69
C ARG A 256 -14.87 -2.87 1.22
N GLN A 257 -15.57 -3.92 0.79
CA GLN A 257 -15.82 -4.18 -0.62
C GLN A 257 -17.10 -3.55 -1.10
N VAL A 258 -16.96 -2.71 -2.11
CA VAL A 258 -18.04 -2.08 -2.87
C VAL A 258 -17.72 -2.27 -4.36
N ARG A 259 -18.73 -2.58 -5.17
CA ARG A 259 -18.63 -2.62 -6.63
C ARG A 259 -19.75 -1.79 -7.22
N PHE A 260 -19.46 -1.18 -8.35
CA PHE A 260 -20.42 -0.38 -9.12
C PHE A 260 -20.69 -1.06 -10.47
N GLY A 261 -21.92 -1.01 -10.96
CA GLY A 261 -22.33 -1.59 -12.24
C GLY A 261 -23.73 -1.20 -12.62
N HIS A 262 -24.22 -1.67 -13.79
CA HIS A 262 -25.50 -1.34 -14.38
C HIS A 262 -26.55 -2.43 -14.15
N LEU A 263 -26.87 -2.70 -12.86
CA LEU A 263 -27.76 -3.80 -12.46
C LEU A 263 -29.18 -3.65 -13.03
N LEU A 264 -29.64 -2.42 -13.24
CA LEU A 264 -30.98 -2.12 -13.75
C LEU A 264 -31.05 -1.90 -15.25
N GLY A 265 -29.91 -1.86 -15.94
CA GLY A 265 -29.85 -1.62 -17.40
C GLY A 265 -30.43 -0.30 -17.86
N ASN A 266 -30.54 0.68 -16.96
CA ASN A 266 -31.13 2.00 -17.21
C ASN A 266 -30.08 3.08 -17.55
N GLY A 267 -28.81 2.69 -17.67
CA GLY A 267 -27.67 3.58 -17.90
C GLY A 267 -27.13 4.29 -16.66
N GLU A 268 -27.76 4.09 -15.52
CA GLU A 268 -27.30 4.60 -14.24
C GLU A 268 -26.51 3.51 -13.48
N TYR A 269 -25.54 3.93 -12.66
CA TYR A 269 -24.84 3.02 -11.78
C TYR A 269 -25.64 2.66 -10.54
N GLN A 270 -25.57 1.41 -10.16
CA GLN A 270 -25.93 0.91 -8.85
C GLN A 270 -24.68 0.38 -8.17
N MET A 271 -24.74 0.13 -6.87
CA MET A 271 -23.64 -0.43 -6.11
C MET A 271 -24.04 -1.71 -5.38
N VAL A 272 -23.06 -2.60 -5.19
CA VAL A 272 -23.20 -3.78 -4.36
C VAL A 272 -22.18 -3.73 -3.24
N LEU A 273 -22.67 -3.71 -2.01
CA LEU A 273 -21.88 -3.76 -0.79
C LEU A 273 -21.69 -5.23 -0.39
N ALA A 274 -20.47 -5.61 -0.02
CA ALA A 274 -20.18 -6.95 0.47
C ALA A 274 -19.72 -6.91 1.92
N GLN A 275 -20.53 -7.47 2.82
CA GLN A 275 -20.12 -7.73 4.18
C GLN A 275 -19.49 -9.11 4.27
N CYS A 276 -18.39 -9.21 5.01
CA CYS A 276 -17.59 -10.42 5.11
C CYS A 276 -17.41 -10.86 6.55
N GLN A 277 -17.04 -12.12 6.74
CA GLN A 277 -16.69 -12.66 8.05
C GLN A 277 -15.52 -13.62 7.95
N LYS A 278 -14.75 -13.77 9.00
CA LYS A 278 -13.67 -14.77 9.10
C LYS A 278 -14.25 -16.17 9.34
N ARG A 279 -13.71 -17.17 8.61
CA ARG A 279 -14.02 -18.56 8.85
C ARG A 279 -13.12 -19.20 9.91
N VAL A 280 -11.89 -18.68 10.04
CA VAL A 280 -10.92 -19.09 11.05
C VAL A 280 -10.22 -17.84 11.59
N ASN A 281 -9.54 -17.96 12.71
CA ASN A 281 -8.82 -16.82 13.32
C ASN A 281 -7.50 -16.51 12.56
N ARG A 282 -7.60 -16.38 11.23
CA ARG A 282 -6.55 -15.89 10.33
C ARG A 282 -7.21 -15.00 9.29
N ASP A 283 -6.47 -14.05 8.79
CA ASP A 283 -6.92 -13.12 7.78
C ASP A 283 -7.18 -13.77 6.41
N ALA A 284 -6.54 -14.89 6.14
CA ALA A 284 -6.56 -15.60 4.86
C ALA A 284 -7.90 -16.29 4.50
N TYR A 285 -8.80 -16.46 5.46
CA TYR A 285 -10.00 -17.29 5.26
C TYR A 285 -11.27 -16.52 5.55
N GLY A 286 -11.57 -15.57 4.68
CA GLY A 286 -12.84 -14.85 4.70
C GLY A 286 -13.95 -15.53 3.89
N THR A 287 -15.16 -15.07 4.08
CA THR A 287 -16.33 -15.39 3.25
C THR A 287 -17.27 -14.20 3.22
N ILE A 288 -18.01 -14.04 2.13
CA ILE A 288 -19.10 -13.07 2.07
C ILE A 288 -20.24 -13.56 2.95
N SER A 289 -20.68 -12.70 3.88
CA SER A 289 -21.82 -12.98 4.75
C SER A 289 -23.12 -12.40 4.19
N CYS A 290 -23.07 -11.18 3.65
CA CYS A 290 -24.20 -10.49 3.07
C CYS A 290 -23.78 -9.68 1.85
N LEU A 291 -24.65 -9.63 0.83
CA LEU A 291 -24.59 -8.70 -0.29
C LEU A 291 -25.80 -7.78 -0.23
N THR A 292 -25.59 -6.48 -0.40
CA THR A 292 -26.67 -5.51 -0.48
C THR A 292 -26.49 -4.68 -1.75
N ALA A 293 -27.43 -4.82 -2.68
CA ALA A 293 -27.49 -3.95 -3.85
C ALA A 293 -28.35 -2.71 -3.54
N MET A 294 -27.87 -1.56 -3.99
CA MET A 294 -28.55 -0.30 -3.74
C MET A 294 -28.28 0.68 -4.88
N ASP A 295 -29.20 1.63 -5.08
CA ASP A 295 -28.95 2.73 -6.00
C ASP A 295 -28.08 3.82 -5.33
N LEU A 296 -27.65 4.81 -6.12
CA LEU A 296 -26.84 5.91 -5.61
C LEU A 296 -27.64 6.95 -4.77
N ASP A 297 -28.94 6.75 -4.59
CA ASP A 297 -29.78 7.53 -3.67
C ASP A 297 -29.94 6.84 -2.31
N GLY A 298 -29.37 5.64 -2.16
CA GLY A 298 -29.39 4.87 -0.91
C GLY A 298 -30.60 3.94 -0.76
N ASN A 299 -31.39 3.73 -1.82
CA ASN A 299 -32.49 2.79 -1.79
C ASN A 299 -31.98 1.36 -2.01
N ILE A 300 -32.27 0.47 -1.07
CA ILE A 300 -31.93 -0.94 -1.17
C ILE A 300 -32.82 -1.59 -2.25
N LEU A 301 -32.18 -2.20 -3.25
CA LEU A 301 -32.84 -2.97 -4.30
C LEU A 301 -33.12 -4.40 -3.83
N TRP A 302 -32.11 -5.04 -3.26
CA TRP A 302 -32.21 -6.38 -2.70
C TRP A 302 -31.07 -6.67 -1.73
N GLN A 303 -31.23 -7.72 -0.92
CA GLN A 303 -30.20 -8.27 -0.05
C GLN A 303 -30.11 -9.78 -0.22
N TYR A 304 -28.89 -10.32 -0.22
CA TYR A 304 -28.60 -11.75 -0.26
C TYR A 304 -27.73 -12.14 0.94
N GLY A 305 -28.33 -12.75 1.94
CA GLY A 305 -27.75 -12.99 3.26
C GLY A 305 -28.28 -12.00 4.30
N GLU A 306 -27.76 -12.11 5.53
CA GLU A 306 -28.20 -11.28 6.66
C GLU A 306 -27.12 -10.25 7.02
N PRO A 307 -27.43 -8.96 6.98
CA PRO A 307 -26.50 -7.93 7.44
C PRO A 307 -26.33 -7.97 8.97
N THR A 308 -25.21 -7.51 9.46
CA THR A 308 -24.91 -7.40 10.90
C THR A 308 -24.15 -6.13 11.21
N ASP A 309 -24.37 -5.58 12.40
CA ASP A 309 -23.61 -4.43 12.92
C ASP A 309 -22.30 -4.84 13.60
N ASN A 310 -21.96 -6.12 13.58
CA ASN A 310 -20.69 -6.59 14.14
C ASN A 310 -19.53 -6.21 13.22
N MET A 311 -18.81 -5.16 13.59
CA MET A 311 -17.69 -4.59 12.86
C MET A 311 -16.52 -5.56 12.68
N GLU A 312 -16.32 -6.48 13.64
CA GLU A 312 -15.26 -7.49 13.54
C GLU A 312 -15.54 -8.50 12.43
N ILE A 313 -16.81 -8.77 12.16
CA ILE A 313 -17.23 -9.62 11.04
C ILE A 313 -16.97 -8.93 9.71
N GLY A 314 -17.16 -7.60 9.62
CA GLY A 314 -16.90 -6.82 8.42
C GLY A 314 -15.42 -6.60 8.11
N ASN A 315 -14.55 -6.82 9.08
CA ASN A 315 -13.12 -6.52 8.98
C ASN A 315 -12.32 -7.72 8.48
N ILE A 316 -12.40 -8.01 7.19
CA ILE A 316 -11.72 -9.12 6.52
C ILE A 316 -10.60 -8.61 5.65
N SER A 317 -9.58 -9.41 5.59
CA SER A 317 -8.30 -9.12 5.00
C SER A 317 -8.12 -9.61 3.55
N ALA A 318 -9.06 -10.21 2.89
CA ALA A 318 -8.90 -10.70 1.53
C ALA A 318 -9.68 -9.87 0.51
N ASP A 319 -9.29 -9.90 -0.76
CA ASP A 319 -10.10 -9.41 -1.86
C ASP A 319 -11.19 -10.47 -2.13
N MET A 320 -12.35 -10.27 -1.52
CA MET A 320 -13.42 -11.26 -1.57
C MET A 320 -13.97 -11.43 -2.99
N PRO A 321 -14.35 -12.64 -3.38
CA PRO A 321 -14.76 -12.95 -4.74
C PRO A 321 -16.12 -12.34 -5.09
N MET A 322 -16.11 -11.18 -5.73
CA MET A 322 -17.31 -10.51 -6.25
C MET A 322 -16.95 -9.68 -7.48
N GLN A 323 -17.66 -9.86 -8.58
CA GLN A 323 -17.61 -9.00 -9.77
C GLN A 323 -19.02 -8.65 -10.23
N ILE A 324 -19.17 -7.52 -10.89
CA ILE A 324 -20.41 -7.10 -11.56
C ILE A 324 -20.12 -7.07 -13.06
N TYR A 325 -20.87 -7.85 -13.83
CA TYR A 325 -20.63 -7.97 -15.27
C TYR A 325 -21.82 -8.65 -15.98
N ASP A 326 -22.19 -8.19 -17.19
CA ASP A 326 -23.17 -8.81 -18.10
C ASP A 326 -22.57 -10.10 -18.70
N ILE A 327 -22.57 -11.20 -17.90
CA ILE A 327 -21.91 -12.45 -18.29
C ILE A 327 -22.73 -13.28 -19.28
N ASP A 328 -24.03 -13.11 -19.33
CA ASP A 328 -24.89 -13.85 -20.28
C ASP A 328 -25.27 -13.01 -21.51
N GLY A 329 -24.95 -11.73 -21.53
CA GLY A 329 -25.12 -10.83 -22.67
C GLY A 329 -26.55 -10.34 -22.87
N ASP A 330 -27.36 -10.30 -21.81
CA ASP A 330 -28.76 -9.85 -21.87
C ASP A 330 -28.92 -8.33 -21.70
N GLY A 331 -27.83 -7.63 -21.43
CA GLY A 331 -27.79 -6.17 -21.26
C GLY A 331 -28.01 -5.68 -19.83
N TYR A 332 -28.04 -6.58 -18.86
CA TYR A 332 -28.07 -6.29 -17.43
C TYR A 332 -26.88 -6.97 -16.76
N ASP A 333 -26.23 -6.25 -15.86
CA ASP A 333 -25.12 -6.83 -15.15
C ASP A 333 -25.58 -7.85 -14.11
N GLU A 334 -24.94 -9.02 -14.06
CA GLU A 334 -25.02 -9.97 -12.97
C GLU A 334 -24.05 -9.62 -11.85
N VAL A 335 -24.35 -10.17 -10.66
CA VAL A 335 -23.37 -10.24 -9.56
C VAL A 335 -22.80 -11.64 -9.48
N ILE A 336 -21.54 -11.79 -9.88
CA ILE A 336 -20.81 -13.04 -9.84
C ILE A 336 -20.03 -13.09 -8.52
N THR A 337 -20.22 -14.13 -7.72
CA THR A 337 -19.64 -14.19 -6.38
C THR A 337 -19.38 -15.63 -5.92
N ALA A 338 -18.65 -15.76 -4.81
CA ALA A 338 -18.56 -17.03 -4.10
C ALA A 338 -18.94 -16.87 -2.62
N LYS A 339 -19.84 -17.72 -2.16
CA LYS A 339 -20.35 -17.72 -0.78
C LYS A 339 -20.62 -19.14 -0.31
N ASN A 340 -20.21 -19.47 0.91
CA ASN A 340 -20.46 -20.79 1.51
C ASN A 340 -20.01 -21.98 0.64
N PHE A 341 -18.84 -21.89 0.02
CA PHE A 341 -18.29 -22.90 -0.89
C PHE A 341 -19.16 -23.16 -2.13
N GLU A 342 -19.90 -22.15 -2.56
CA GLU A 342 -20.61 -22.14 -3.84
C GLU A 342 -20.18 -20.92 -4.65
N VAL A 343 -19.97 -21.09 -5.94
CA VAL A 343 -19.92 -20.01 -6.92
C VAL A 343 -21.35 -19.72 -7.35
N LEU A 344 -21.72 -18.46 -7.40
CA LEU A 344 -23.06 -17.99 -7.67
C LEU A 344 -23.05 -16.93 -8.77
N ILE A 345 -23.99 -17.02 -9.69
CA ILE A 345 -24.37 -15.93 -10.58
C ILE A 345 -25.77 -15.47 -10.16
N LEU A 346 -25.84 -14.23 -9.66
CA LEU A 346 -27.08 -13.60 -9.20
C LEU A 346 -27.58 -12.63 -10.28
N ASP A 347 -28.87 -12.66 -10.54
CA ASP A 347 -29.55 -11.64 -11.32
C ASP A 347 -29.35 -10.25 -10.67
N GLY A 348 -28.75 -9.32 -11.39
CA GLY A 348 -28.40 -8.02 -10.81
C GLY A 348 -29.59 -7.18 -10.36
N LYS A 349 -30.74 -7.33 -11.02
CA LYS A 349 -31.94 -6.57 -10.73
C LYS A 349 -32.68 -7.07 -9.49
N THR A 350 -32.63 -8.38 -9.23
CA THR A 350 -33.48 -9.01 -8.20
C THR A 350 -32.70 -9.70 -7.10
N GLY A 351 -31.41 -9.97 -7.28
CA GLY A 351 -30.60 -10.77 -6.36
C GLY A 351 -30.92 -12.28 -6.39
N ASN A 352 -31.80 -12.73 -7.27
CA ASN A 352 -32.12 -14.16 -7.40
C ASN A 352 -30.97 -14.93 -8.01
N VAL A 353 -30.77 -16.15 -7.54
CA VAL A 353 -29.73 -17.03 -8.09
C VAL A 353 -30.12 -17.50 -9.49
N LYS A 354 -29.37 -17.08 -10.52
CA LYS A 354 -29.48 -17.59 -11.91
C LYS A 354 -28.76 -18.94 -12.04
N LYS A 355 -27.52 -19.04 -11.52
CA LYS A 355 -26.69 -20.26 -11.56
C LYS A 355 -25.96 -20.47 -10.24
N ARG A 356 -25.72 -21.72 -9.88
CA ARG A 356 -24.86 -22.09 -8.74
C ARG A 356 -24.11 -23.39 -8.97
N ALA A 357 -22.89 -23.46 -8.46
CA ALA A 357 -22.12 -24.68 -8.39
C ALA A 357 -21.30 -24.71 -7.09
N LYS A 358 -21.01 -25.91 -6.58
CA LYS A 358 -20.06 -26.06 -5.48
C LYS A 358 -18.67 -25.68 -5.95
N THR A 359 -17.90 -24.99 -5.08
CA THR A 359 -16.48 -24.78 -5.37
C THR A 359 -15.76 -26.13 -5.47
N PRO A 360 -14.71 -26.23 -6.31
CA PRO A 360 -13.93 -27.45 -6.44
C PRO A 360 -13.40 -27.97 -5.10
N LEU A 361 -13.09 -29.25 -5.03
CA LEU A 361 -12.40 -29.84 -3.88
C LEU A 361 -10.99 -29.27 -3.77
N SER A 362 -10.47 -29.18 -2.56
CA SER A 362 -9.10 -28.73 -2.29
C SER A 362 -8.04 -29.78 -2.70
N THR A 363 -8.46 -31.02 -2.93
CA THR A 363 -7.61 -32.04 -3.53
C THR A 363 -7.52 -31.82 -5.04
N MET A 364 -6.30 -31.78 -5.58
CA MET A 364 -6.06 -31.61 -7.02
C MET A 364 -5.59 -32.89 -7.70
N GLU A 365 -5.18 -33.90 -6.94
CA GLU A 365 -4.78 -35.20 -7.46
C GLU A 365 -5.96 -36.17 -7.57
N GLU A 366 -5.99 -36.97 -8.62
CA GLU A 366 -7.04 -37.98 -8.85
C GLU A 366 -7.13 -39.02 -7.74
N ASP A 367 -6.02 -39.31 -7.06
CA ASP A 367 -5.94 -40.24 -5.94
C ASP A 367 -6.49 -39.66 -4.61
N GLY A 368 -6.96 -38.43 -4.61
CA GLY A 368 -7.50 -37.77 -3.43
C GLY A 368 -6.44 -37.17 -2.49
N THR A 369 -5.20 -37.08 -2.92
CA THR A 369 -4.14 -36.44 -2.11
C THR A 369 -4.47 -34.98 -1.88
N ILE A 370 -4.54 -34.57 -0.62
CA ILE A 370 -4.66 -33.15 -0.22
C ILE A 370 -3.31 -32.50 -0.41
N ILE A 371 -3.27 -31.52 -1.28
CA ILE A 371 -2.05 -30.79 -1.57
C ILE A 371 -1.85 -29.72 -0.48
N GLY A 372 -0.72 -29.79 0.18
CA GLY A 372 -0.30 -28.79 1.16
C GLY A 372 -0.22 -27.38 0.53
N VAL A 373 -0.27 -26.36 1.35
CA VAL A 373 -0.08 -24.95 0.95
C VAL A 373 1.31 -24.49 1.37
N PRO A 374 1.91 -23.51 0.67
CA PRO A 374 3.24 -23.00 1.04
C PRO A 374 3.37 -22.57 2.50
N ASP A 375 2.30 -22.04 3.09
CA ASP A 375 2.27 -21.50 4.45
C ASP A 375 1.62 -22.43 5.50
N GLY A 376 1.42 -23.70 5.20
CA GLY A 376 0.85 -24.68 6.12
C GLY A 376 -0.31 -25.49 5.57
N GLU A 377 -1.11 -26.09 6.45
CA GLU A 377 -2.25 -26.94 6.06
C GLU A 377 -3.45 -26.08 5.61
N TYR A 378 -4.10 -26.48 4.54
CA TYR A 378 -5.35 -25.88 4.09
C TYR A 378 -6.51 -26.37 4.98
N ALA A 379 -7.34 -25.43 5.44
CA ALA A 379 -8.31 -25.70 6.50
C ALA A 379 -9.63 -26.33 6.02
N PHE A 380 -9.85 -26.49 4.69
CA PHE A 380 -11.16 -26.86 4.14
C PHE A 380 -11.06 -27.96 3.08
N ASP A 381 -12.11 -28.76 2.98
CA ASP A 381 -12.25 -29.79 1.93
C ASP A 381 -12.50 -29.21 0.53
N ARG A 382 -12.91 -27.93 0.45
CA ARG A 382 -13.22 -27.23 -0.79
C ARG A 382 -12.46 -25.92 -0.88
N ILE A 383 -12.30 -25.44 -2.11
CA ILE A 383 -11.72 -24.12 -2.35
C ILE A 383 -12.55 -23.06 -1.64
N ASN A 384 -11.89 -22.27 -0.81
CA ASN A 384 -12.42 -21.03 -0.25
C ASN A 384 -11.84 -19.85 -1.07
N PRO A 385 -12.56 -19.36 -2.08
CA PRO A 385 -12.04 -18.33 -2.96
C PRO A 385 -11.71 -17.04 -2.21
N ASP A 386 -10.57 -16.44 -2.52
CA ASP A 386 -10.13 -15.11 -2.08
C ASP A 386 -9.84 -14.17 -3.26
N GLY A 387 -10.10 -14.61 -4.47
CA GLY A 387 -10.02 -13.81 -5.67
C GLY A 387 -10.89 -14.39 -6.79
N MET A 388 -11.43 -13.49 -7.60
CA MET A 388 -12.26 -13.82 -8.75
C MET A 388 -12.01 -12.82 -9.88
N ARG A 389 -11.90 -13.33 -11.13
CA ARG A 389 -11.79 -12.51 -12.33
C ARG A 389 -12.69 -13.02 -13.43
N ILE A 390 -13.20 -12.12 -14.24
CA ILE A 390 -13.82 -12.46 -15.52
C ILE A 390 -12.69 -12.54 -16.57
N CYS A 391 -12.70 -13.57 -17.38
CA CYS A 391 -11.62 -13.88 -18.33
C CYS A 391 -12.16 -14.33 -19.68
N ASN A 392 -11.29 -14.33 -20.69
CA ASN A 392 -11.61 -14.84 -22.02
C ASN A 392 -10.68 -15.99 -22.44
N PHE A 393 -10.63 -17.05 -21.64
CA PHE A 393 -9.82 -18.23 -21.94
C PHE A 393 -10.29 -19.04 -23.17
N ARG A 394 -11.56 -18.87 -23.55
CA ARG A 394 -12.16 -19.55 -24.73
C ARG A 394 -12.10 -18.72 -26.02
N GLY A 395 -11.58 -17.51 -25.99
CA GLY A 395 -11.49 -16.63 -27.17
C GLY A 395 -12.87 -16.25 -27.74
N LEU A 396 -13.84 -15.97 -26.87
CA LEU A 396 -15.19 -15.56 -27.25
C LEU A 396 -15.23 -14.08 -27.62
N ASP A 397 -16.28 -13.67 -28.33
CA ASP A 397 -16.50 -12.24 -28.67
C ASP A 397 -16.60 -11.33 -27.41
N LYS A 398 -17.11 -11.89 -26.32
CA LYS A 398 -17.14 -11.27 -25.01
C LYS A 398 -16.59 -12.27 -23.96
N PRO A 399 -15.81 -11.81 -22.98
CA PRO A 399 -15.36 -12.65 -21.87
C PRO A 399 -16.53 -13.28 -21.12
N ARG A 400 -16.48 -14.58 -20.87
CA ARG A 400 -17.52 -15.32 -20.11
C ARG A 400 -16.95 -16.39 -19.21
N ASP A 401 -15.63 -16.41 -19.05
CA ASP A 401 -14.99 -17.38 -18.15
C ASP A 401 -14.76 -16.76 -16.80
N ILE A 402 -14.77 -17.57 -15.76
CA ILE A 402 -14.64 -17.14 -14.38
C ILE A 402 -13.42 -17.81 -13.78
N LEU A 403 -12.42 -17.02 -13.43
CA LEU A 403 -11.29 -17.46 -12.62
C LEU A 403 -11.64 -17.37 -11.16
N ILE A 404 -11.38 -18.43 -10.40
CA ILE A 404 -11.36 -18.40 -8.93
C ILE A 404 -10.03 -18.95 -8.42
N LYS A 405 -9.55 -18.41 -7.31
CA LYS A 405 -8.33 -18.90 -6.63
C LYS A 405 -8.52 -18.92 -5.12
N ASP A 406 -7.79 -19.80 -4.44
CA ASP A 406 -7.54 -19.64 -3.01
C ASP A 406 -6.34 -18.72 -2.76
N ARG A 407 -6.12 -18.34 -1.52
CA ARG A 407 -5.04 -17.41 -1.15
C ARG A 407 -3.64 -17.98 -1.45
N TYR A 408 -3.49 -19.29 -1.42
CA TYR A 408 -2.15 -19.88 -1.38
C TYR A 408 -1.67 -20.41 -2.71
N CYS A 409 -2.36 -21.36 -3.31
CA CYS A 409 -1.76 -22.06 -4.44
C CYS A 409 -2.72 -22.59 -5.51
N ARG A 410 -4.04 -22.66 -5.26
CA ARG A 410 -4.98 -23.33 -6.18
C ARG A 410 -5.72 -22.30 -7.02
N VAL A 411 -5.78 -22.57 -8.31
CA VAL A 411 -6.45 -21.74 -9.33
C VAL A 411 -7.32 -22.61 -10.20
N TYR A 412 -8.56 -22.18 -10.45
CA TYR A 412 -9.52 -22.85 -11.30
C TYR A 412 -10.14 -21.89 -12.29
N ALA A 413 -10.23 -22.28 -13.56
CA ALA A 413 -11.05 -21.60 -14.56
C ALA A 413 -12.37 -22.36 -14.75
N LEU A 414 -13.46 -21.61 -14.72
CA LEU A 414 -14.82 -22.09 -14.93
C LEU A 414 -15.39 -21.43 -16.18
N ASN A 415 -16.27 -22.15 -16.88
CA ASN A 415 -17.10 -21.52 -17.91
C ASN A 415 -18.31 -20.78 -17.29
N ASP A 416 -19.13 -20.14 -18.12
CA ASP A 416 -20.35 -19.44 -17.67
C ASP A 416 -21.48 -20.36 -17.22
N ASP A 417 -21.36 -21.70 -17.40
CA ASP A 417 -22.19 -22.73 -16.76
C ASP A 417 -21.64 -23.22 -15.42
N LEU A 418 -20.53 -22.59 -14.94
CA LEU A 418 -19.83 -22.90 -13.70
C LEU A 418 -19.16 -24.30 -13.71
N GLU A 419 -18.89 -24.84 -14.88
CA GLU A 419 -18.15 -26.10 -15.05
C GLU A 419 -16.65 -25.81 -15.09
N VAL A 420 -15.84 -26.63 -14.42
CA VAL A 420 -14.39 -26.51 -14.40
C VAL A 420 -13.82 -26.85 -15.79
N MET A 421 -13.12 -25.89 -16.39
CA MET A 421 -12.43 -26.05 -17.67
C MET A 421 -11.02 -26.61 -17.45
N TRP A 422 -10.29 -26.02 -16.54
CA TRP A 422 -8.95 -26.43 -16.13
C TRP A 422 -8.62 -25.96 -14.72
N HIS A 423 -7.54 -26.49 -14.16
CA HIS A 423 -6.99 -26.03 -12.89
C HIS A 423 -5.47 -26.00 -12.92
N PHE A 424 -4.89 -25.21 -12.03
CA PHE A 424 -3.45 -25.11 -11.84
C PHE A 424 -3.14 -25.06 -10.35
N GLN A 425 -2.04 -25.73 -9.98
CA GLN A 425 -1.47 -25.61 -8.66
C GLN A 425 -0.07 -25.02 -8.72
N SER A 426 0.13 -23.93 -7.99
CA SER A 426 1.43 -23.34 -7.77
C SER A 426 2.17 -24.04 -6.62
N ASP A 427 3.47 -24.18 -6.75
CA ASP A 427 4.37 -24.62 -5.68
C ASP A 427 4.74 -23.47 -4.71
N LYS A 428 4.23 -22.27 -4.96
CA LYS A 428 4.47 -21.05 -4.19
C LYS A 428 3.17 -20.29 -3.97
N ASN A 429 3.16 -19.39 -3.03
CA ASN A 429 2.03 -18.52 -2.77
C ASN A 429 1.65 -17.72 -4.02
N THR A 430 0.38 -17.80 -4.43
CA THR A 430 -0.13 -17.11 -5.62
C THR A 430 -0.42 -15.62 -5.42
N GLY A 431 -0.27 -15.12 -4.20
CA GLY A 431 -0.56 -13.71 -3.90
C GLY A 431 -2.05 -13.39 -3.94
N HIS A 432 -2.33 -12.10 -4.10
CA HIS A 432 -3.69 -11.57 -3.96
C HIS A 432 -4.37 -11.26 -5.29
N PHE A 433 -3.61 -10.85 -6.30
CA PHE A 433 -4.15 -10.31 -7.53
C PHE A 433 -3.73 -11.12 -8.76
N PRO A 434 -4.53 -12.11 -9.20
CA PRO A 434 -4.32 -12.76 -10.49
C PRO A 434 -4.69 -11.80 -11.62
N PHE A 435 -3.89 -11.78 -12.68
CA PHE A 435 -4.05 -10.87 -13.80
C PHE A 435 -4.18 -11.66 -15.11
N ALA A 436 -5.38 -11.61 -15.71
CA ALA A 436 -5.67 -12.24 -17.00
C ALA A 436 -5.60 -11.18 -18.11
N ILE A 437 -4.94 -11.51 -19.20
CA ILE A 437 -4.70 -10.60 -20.33
C ILE A 437 -4.27 -11.37 -21.57
N ASP A 438 -4.76 -10.99 -22.74
CA ASP A 438 -4.25 -11.45 -24.04
C ASP A 438 -2.89 -10.79 -24.34
N ILE A 439 -1.78 -11.49 -24.03
CA ILE A 439 -0.42 -10.93 -24.19
C ILE A 439 0.09 -10.98 -25.64
N ASN A 440 -0.49 -11.81 -26.47
CA ASN A 440 -0.01 -12.10 -27.83
C ASN A 440 -0.95 -11.63 -28.94
N GLY A 441 -2.18 -11.18 -28.61
CA GLY A 441 -3.16 -10.64 -29.52
C GLY A 441 -3.94 -11.73 -30.29
N ASP A 442 -4.04 -12.94 -29.76
CA ASP A 442 -4.75 -14.05 -30.41
C ASP A 442 -6.22 -14.19 -29.98
N GLY A 443 -6.67 -13.34 -29.06
CA GLY A 443 -8.04 -13.27 -28.56
C GLY A 443 -8.30 -14.18 -27.36
N TYR A 444 -7.29 -14.87 -26.84
CA TYR A 444 -7.37 -15.69 -25.64
C TYR A 444 -6.54 -15.05 -24.52
N ASP A 445 -7.10 -15.02 -23.31
CA ASP A 445 -6.34 -14.52 -22.17
C ASP A 445 -5.30 -15.53 -21.69
N GLU A 446 -4.06 -15.05 -21.45
CA GLU A 446 -3.12 -15.69 -20.54
C GLU A 446 -3.34 -15.22 -19.12
N LEU A 447 -2.76 -15.97 -18.14
CA LEU A 447 -2.91 -15.65 -16.72
C LEU A 447 -1.57 -15.53 -16.01
N LEU A 448 -1.26 -14.33 -15.50
CA LEU A 448 -0.19 -14.14 -14.52
C LEU A 448 -0.76 -14.30 -13.11
N VAL A 449 -0.32 -15.37 -12.41
CA VAL A 449 -0.77 -15.68 -11.05
C VAL A 449 0.41 -16.03 -10.15
N GLY A 450 0.64 -15.21 -9.12
CA GLY A 450 1.89 -15.26 -8.38
C GLY A 450 3.06 -15.04 -9.33
N TYR A 451 4.05 -15.90 -9.27
CA TYR A 451 5.22 -15.84 -10.17
C TYR A 451 5.05 -16.63 -11.47
N ASN A 452 3.87 -17.19 -11.75
CA ASN A 452 3.66 -18.08 -12.90
C ASN A 452 2.81 -17.41 -13.98
N MET A 453 3.26 -17.50 -15.23
CA MET A 453 2.45 -17.21 -16.41
C MET A 453 1.89 -18.52 -16.96
N LEU A 454 0.58 -18.57 -17.16
CA LEU A 454 -0.15 -19.70 -17.71
C LEU A 454 -0.77 -19.32 -19.05
N ASP A 455 -0.87 -20.27 -19.99
CA ASP A 455 -1.66 -20.11 -21.21
C ASP A 455 -3.18 -20.22 -20.91
N CYS A 456 -4.00 -19.95 -21.90
CA CYS A 456 -5.47 -20.02 -21.83
C CYS A 456 -6.03 -21.39 -21.39
N ASN A 457 -5.23 -22.45 -21.42
CA ASN A 457 -5.57 -23.82 -20.99
C ASN A 457 -5.00 -24.16 -19.59
N GLY A 458 -4.44 -23.17 -18.88
CA GLY A 458 -3.84 -23.36 -17.56
C GLY A 458 -2.46 -24.02 -17.57
N LYS A 459 -1.82 -24.14 -18.73
CA LYS A 459 -0.47 -24.73 -18.83
C LYS A 459 0.58 -23.65 -18.59
N LYS A 460 1.53 -23.95 -17.72
CA LYS A 460 2.60 -23.04 -17.37
C LYS A 460 3.51 -22.73 -18.57
N MET A 461 3.63 -21.47 -18.92
CA MET A 461 4.53 -20.94 -19.95
C MET A 461 5.91 -20.66 -19.37
N TRP A 462 5.98 -19.88 -18.28
CA TRP A 462 7.20 -19.53 -17.57
C TRP A 462 6.94 -19.23 -16.09
N THR A 463 8.00 -19.08 -15.31
CA THR A 463 7.95 -18.72 -13.89
C THR A 463 9.07 -17.75 -13.59
N MET A 464 8.79 -16.66 -12.88
CA MET A 464 9.81 -15.74 -12.38
C MET A 464 10.79 -16.48 -11.43
N PRO A 465 12.06 -16.09 -11.37
CA PRO A 465 13.10 -16.83 -10.65
C PRO A 465 13.06 -16.69 -9.12
N PHE A 466 11.94 -16.29 -8.55
CA PHE A 466 11.78 -16.08 -7.11
C PHE A 466 11.24 -17.34 -6.41
N LYS A 467 11.68 -17.56 -5.16
CA LYS A 467 11.37 -18.78 -4.41
C LYS A 467 10.51 -18.57 -3.19
N VAL A 468 10.42 -17.35 -2.71
CA VAL A 468 9.72 -16.99 -1.47
C VAL A 468 8.79 -15.84 -1.70
N ASP A 469 7.81 -15.70 -0.82
CA ASP A 469 6.82 -14.65 -0.83
C ASP A 469 5.84 -14.71 -2.01
N HIS A 470 5.16 -13.62 -2.34
CA HIS A 470 4.06 -13.55 -3.28
C HIS A 470 4.02 -12.21 -4.01
N ILE A 471 3.26 -12.13 -5.09
CA ILE A 471 2.93 -10.87 -5.76
C ILE A 471 1.63 -10.31 -5.16
N ASP A 472 1.65 -9.05 -4.74
CA ASP A 472 0.49 -8.36 -4.23
C ASP A 472 -0.31 -7.69 -5.34
N GLU A 473 0.36 -7.07 -6.31
CA GLU A 473 -0.30 -6.40 -7.42
C GLU A 473 0.52 -6.46 -8.70
N ILE A 474 -0.18 -6.42 -9.85
CA ILE A 474 0.38 -6.48 -11.20
C ILE A 474 -0.27 -5.39 -12.04
N VAL A 475 0.53 -4.60 -12.75
CA VAL A 475 0.07 -3.61 -13.75
C VAL A 475 0.85 -3.80 -15.04
N PRO A 476 0.18 -4.05 -16.18
CA PRO A 476 0.87 -4.13 -17.48
C PRO A 476 1.24 -2.75 -17.99
N GLY A 477 2.31 -2.69 -18.76
CA GLY A 477 2.76 -1.45 -19.38
C GLY A 477 3.64 -1.69 -20.60
N ARG A 478 4.02 -0.59 -21.24
CA ARG A 478 4.97 -0.57 -22.36
C ARG A 478 5.95 0.60 -22.16
N PHE A 479 7.20 0.36 -22.43
CA PHE A 479 8.19 1.44 -22.44
C PHE A 479 7.95 2.35 -23.64
N GLU A 480 7.75 3.64 -23.42
CA GLU A 480 7.56 4.63 -24.48
C GLU A 480 8.86 5.34 -24.86
N THR A 481 9.86 5.27 -24.00
CA THR A 481 11.15 5.94 -24.16
C THR A 481 12.31 4.97 -23.87
N GLY A 482 13.53 5.45 -24.06
CA GLY A 482 14.75 4.75 -23.66
C GLY A 482 15.12 3.52 -24.48
N PRO A 483 16.08 2.72 -23.98
CA PRO A 483 16.62 1.58 -24.72
C PRO A 483 15.63 0.42 -24.87
N ASN A 484 14.59 0.37 -24.04
CA ASN A 484 13.53 -0.65 -24.07
C ASN A 484 12.27 -0.17 -24.81
N LYS A 485 12.29 0.96 -25.49
CA LYS A 485 11.11 1.53 -26.19
C LYS A 485 10.35 0.47 -26.99
N GLY A 486 9.05 0.40 -26.79
CA GLY A 486 8.13 -0.55 -27.44
C GLY A 486 8.06 -1.93 -26.76
N LYS A 487 8.93 -2.23 -25.79
CA LYS A 487 8.89 -3.48 -25.04
C LYS A 487 7.77 -3.45 -24.01
N LYS A 488 6.94 -4.47 -23.98
CA LYS A 488 5.88 -4.64 -22.99
C LYS A 488 6.45 -5.23 -21.70
N PHE A 489 5.84 -4.86 -20.55
CA PHE A 489 6.25 -5.34 -19.23
C PHE A 489 5.07 -5.49 -18.28
N PHE A 490 5.28 -6.24 -17.22
CA PHE A 490 4.47 -6.20 -16.00
C PHE A 490 5.25 -5.44 -14.92
N ALA A 491 4.63 -4.41 -14.36
CA ALA A 491 5.07 -3.80 -13.12
C ALA A 491 4.43 -4.56 -11.97
N CYS A 492 5.26 -5.22 -11.15
CA CYS A 492 4.81 -6.08 -10.07
C CYS A 492 5.33 -5.56 -8.73
N VAL A 493 4.52 -5.65 -7.72
CA VAL A 493 4.95 -5.51 -6.33
C VAL A 493 4.84 -6.85 -5.63
N ALA A 494 5.88 -7.24 -4.97
CA ALA A 494 6.03 -8.62 -4.52
C ALA A 494 6.78 -8.69 -3.19
N GLY A 495 6.05 -8.60 -2.09
CA GLY A 495 6.56 -8.84 -0.76
C GLY A 495 8.02 -8.42 -0.56
N THR A 496 8.87 -9.36 -0.17
CA THR A 496 10.32 -9.15 0.01
C THR A 496 11.09 -8.90 -1.28
N GLN A 497 10.51 -9.17 -2.43
CA GLN A 497 11.16 -8.90 -3.72
C GLN A 497 11.11 -7.41 -4.08
N GLY A 498 10.25 -6.65 -3.41
CA GLY A 498 10.08 -5.24 -3.67
C GLY A 498 9.34 -4.94 -4.98
N PHE A 499 9.83 -3.96 -5.72
CA PHE A 499 9.31 -3.57 -7.03
C PHE A 499 10.05 -4.30 -8.15
N ILE A 500 9.31 -4.88 -9.10
CA ILE A 500 9.83 -5.68 -10.18
C ILE A 500 9.24 -5.19 -11.51
N LEU A 501 10.09 -4.99 -12.52
CA LEU A 501 9.68 -4.92 -13.91
C LEU A 501 10.08 -6.24 -14.59
N CYS A 502 9.10 -6.94 -15.15
CA CYS A 502 9.28 -8.21 -15.84
C CYS A 502 8.71 -8.10 -17.25
N ASP A 503 9.43 -8.56 -18.29
CA ASP A 503 8.85 -8.58 -19.64
C ASP A 503 7.84 -9.73 -19.81
N PHE A 504 7.12 -9.75 -20.91
CA PHE A 504 6.10 -10.76 -21.17
C PHE A 504 6.66 -12.16 -21.42
N GLU A 505 7.99 -12.28 -21.58
CA GLU A 505 8.71 -13.54 -21.70
C GLU A 505 9.24 -14.06 -20.34
N GLY A 506 9.02 -13.29 -19.25
CA GLY A 506 9.43 -13.69 -17.90
C GLY A 506 10.82 -13.23 -17.49
N ASN A 507 11.50 -12.38 -18.29
CA ASN A 507 12.79 -11.84 -17.93
C ASN A 507 12.65 -10.65 -16.98
N ILE A 508 13.42 -10.65 -15.89
CA ILE A 508 13.46 -9.54 -14.95
C ILE A 508 14.28 -8.40 -15.56
N LEU A 509 13.64 -7.27 -15.83
CA LEU A 509 14.25 -6.07 -16.39
C LEU A 509 14.81 -5.15 -15.31
N LYS A 510 14.10 -5.07 -14.17
CA LYS A 510 14.49 -4.31 -12.97
C LYS A 510 13.98 -5.02 -11.73
N GLN A 511 14.74 -4.96 -10.67
CA GLN A 511 14.29 -5.28 -9.31
C GLN A 511 14.82 -4.23 -8.36
N ASP A 512 13.95 -3.67 -7.54
CA ASP A 512 14.29 -2.62 -6.57
C ASP A 512 13.84 -3.03 -5.17
N GLY A 513 14.82 -3.22 -4.28
CA GLY A 513 14.62 -3.66 -2.90
C GLY A 513 14.14 -2.51 -2.02
N ILE A 514 12.83 -2.28 -2.03
CA ILE A 514 12.14 -1.21 -1.28
C ILE A 514 11.38 -1.72 -0.06
N GLY A 515 11.70 -2.90 0.42
CA GLY A 515 10.92 -3.60 1.46
C GLY A 515 9.68 -4.27 0.88
N HIS A 516 8.68 -4.51 1.72
CA HIS A 516 7.42 -5.12 1.30
C HIS A 516 6.60 -4.13 0.47
N ALA A 517 6.77 -4.20 -0.85
CA ALA A 517 5.98 -3.40 -1.78
C ALA A 517 4.55 -3.96 -1.88
N GLN A 518 3.54 -3.08 -1.85
CA GLN A 518 2.13 -3.47 -1.71
C GLN A 518 1.26 -3.02 -2.89
N ARG A 519 1.49 -1.82 -3.40
CA ARG A 519 0.68 -1.23 -4.47
C ARG A 519 1.58 -0.65 -5.54
N VAL A 520 1.12 -0.76 -6.78
CA VAL A 520 1.72 -0.11 -7.94
C VAL A 520 0.64 0.49 -8.83
N SER A 521 0.89 1.68 -9.36
CA SER A 521 0.05 2.27 -10.40
C SER A 521 0.91 2.82 -11.53
N LEU A 522 0.32 2.92 -12.69
CA LEU A 522 0.95 3.37 -13.93
C LEU A 522 -0.03 4.26 -14.69
N ALA A 523 0.28 5.56 -14.88
CA ALA A 523 -0.57 6.51 -15.56
C ALA A 523 0.21 7.75 -16.00
N ASN A 524 -0.47 8.69 -16.67
CA ASN A 524 0.09 9.94 -17.14
C ASN A 524 0.13 10.99 -16.03
N TYR A 525 1.02 10.82 -15.07
CA TYR A 525 1.16 11.74 -13.94
C TYR A 525 1.94 13.01 -14.28
N CYS A 526 2.83 12.94 -15.28
CA CYS A 526 3.67 14.03 -15.75
C CYS A 526 3.41 14.32 -17.24
N PRO A 527 2.33 15.03 -17.60
CA PRO A 527 1.91 15.20 -19.00
C PRO A 527 2.91 15.97 -19.87
N ASP A 528 3.91 16.59 -19.28
CA ASP A 528 5.04 17.23 -19.96
C ASP A 528 6.18 16.26 -20.33
N LYS A 529 6.08 14.98 -19.92
CA LYS A 529 7.03 13.90 -20.22
C LYS A 529 6.41 12.90 -21.19
N GLU A 530 7.26 12.21 -21.94
CA GLU A 530 6.82 11.12 -22.81
C GLU A 530 6.72 9.82 -22.00
N GLY A 531 5.58 9.13 -22.13
CA GLY A 531 5.30 7.87 -21.46
C GLY A 531 4.52 8.04 -20.16
N TYR A 532 4.32 6.93 -19.44
CA TYR A 532 3.60 6.92 -18.17
C TYR A 532 4.56 6.63 -17.03
N GLU A 533 4.36 7.32 -15.92
CA GLU A 533 5.13 7.14 -14.72
C GLU A 533 4.52 6.05 -13.84
N MET A 534 5.34 5.50 -12.94
CA MET A 534 4.93 4.48 -11.99
C MET A 534 5.05 5.00 -10.55
N ALA A 535 4.00 4.79 -9.76
CA ALA A 535 4.00 5.04 -8.33
C ALA A 535 3.90 3.71 -7.59
N VAL A 536 4.76 3.50 -6.60
CA VAL A 536 4.83 2.27 -5.81
C VAL A 536 4.84 2.63 -4.33
N VAL A 537 4.12 1.89 -3.48
CA VAL A 537 4.17 2.08 -2.03
C VAL A 537 4.52 0.77 -1.33
N ASN A 538 5.29 0.87 -0.27
CA ASN A 538 5.54 -0.23 0.64
C ASN A 538 4.58 -0.21 1.84
N PHE A 539 4.45 -1.38 2.50
CA PHE A 539 3.51 -1.56 3.59
C PHE A 539 4.13 -2.17 4.86
N TRP A 540 4.55 -3.44 4.83
CA TRP A 540 5.07 -4.10 6.03
C TRP A 540 6.45 -3.61 6.41
N GLY A 541 6.57 -3.06 7.60
CA GLY A 541 7.77 -2.37 8.08
C GLY A 541 8.09 -1.15 7.21
N HIS A 542 8.27 0.02 7.72
CA HIS A 542 8.49 1.25 6.93
C HIS A 542 7.31 1.61 6.01
N GLN A 543 6.11 1.55 6.56
CA GLN A 543 4.86 1.77 5.83
C GLN A 543 4.72 3.16 5.24
N GLY A 544 4.08 3.25 4.08
CA GLY A 544 3.66 4.52 3.49
C GLY A 544 4.73 5.28 2.74
N ILE A 545 5.88 4.67 2.46
CA ILE A 545 6.88 5.29 1.58
C ILE A 545 6.43 5.09 0.14
N ILE A 546 6.23 6.21 -0.57
CA ILE A 546 5.89 6.23 -1.98
C ILE A 546 7.19 6.43 -2.77
N TYR A 547 7.45 5.51 -3.70
CA TYR A 547 8.53 5.59 -4.68
C TYR A 547 7.93 5.92 -6.04
N PHE A 548 8.50 6.90 -6.71
CA PHE A 548 8.00 7.36 -7.99
C PHE A 548 9.09 7.22 -9.06
N TYR A 549 8.71 6.57 -10.15
CA TYR A 549 9.60 6.21 -11.25
C TYR A 549 9.12 6.83 -12.56
N ASP A 550 10.08 7.16 -13.43
CA ASP A 550 9.77 7.60 -14.78
C ASP A 550 9.29 6.44 -15.68
N SER A 551 8.95 6.75 -16.92
CA SER A 551 8.50 5.77 -17.92
C SER A 551 9.53 4.71 -18.32
N GLU A 552 10.78 4.85 -17.89
CA GLU A 552 11.86 3.86 -18.08
C GLU A 552 12.12 3.03 -16.81
N GLY A 553 11.43 3.37 -15.71
CA GLY A 553 11.62 2.75 -14.40
C GLY A 553 12.80 3.33 -13.60
N ASN A 554 13.31 4.52 -13.93
CA ASN A 554 14.33 5.20 -13.13
C ASN A 554 13.71 5.96 -11.97
N ASP A 555 14.42 6.04 -10.84
CA ASP A 555 13.97 6.77 -9.66
C ASP A 555 13.84 8.27 -9.95
N MET A 556 12.69 8.85 -9.64
CA MET A 556 12.44 10.29 -9.74
C MET A 556 12.44 10.95 -8.37
N TRP A 557 11.64 10.44 -7.46
CA TRP A 557 11.56 10.92 -6.07
C TRP A 557 10.94 9.85 -5.17
N GLU A 558 11.10 10.04 -3.87
CA GLU A 558 10.47 9.24 -2.82
C GLU A 558 9.89 10.14 -1.74
N MET A 559 8.80 9.72 -1.12
CA MET A 559 8.09 10.47 -0.09
C MET A 559 7.44 9.54 0.92
N GLU A 560 7.61 9.82 2.21
CA GLU A 560 6.90 9.12 3.27
C GLU A 560 5.62 9.88 3.63
N ASN A 561 4.47 9.22 3.47
CA ASN A 561 3.18 9.83 3.80
C ASN A 561 2.77 9.62 5.27
N GLU A 562 3.51 8.83 6.02
CA GLU A 562 3.30 8.58 7.45
C GLU A 562 1.92 7.97 7.80
N LEU A 563 1.13 7.55 6.81
CA LEU A 563 -0.16 6.89 6.98
C LEU A 563 -0.16 5.53 6.30
N ASN A 564 -0.92 4.59 6.87
CA ASN A 564 -1.33 3.38 6.18
C ASN A 564 -2.47 3.69 5.21
N GLY A 565 -2.60 2.91 4.15
CA GLY A 565 -3.73 2.99 3.25
C GLY A 565 -3.57 3.98 2.11
N ASN A 566 -2.36 4.19 1.62
CA ASN A 566 -2.12 4.93 0.39
C ASN A 566 -2.50 4.09 -0.82
N LEU A 567 -3.53 4.49 -1.54
CA LEU A 567 -4.12 3.71 -2.64
C LEU A 567 -3.30 3.78 -3.92
N LEU A 568 -2.66 4.92 -4.20
CA LEU A 568 -1.98 5.24 -5.44
C LEU A 568 -2.88 5.12 -6.69
N THR A 569 -4.19 5.25 -6.52
CA THR A 569 -5.14 5.13 -7.62
C THR A 569 -4.98 6.29 -8.59
N PRO A 570 -4.82 6.05 -9.89
CA PRO A 570 -4.85 7.10 -10.90
C PRO A 570 -6.23 7.73 -10.99
N VAL A 571 -6.31 9.06 -10.98
CA VAL A 571 -7.55 9.82 -11.04
C VAL A 571 -7.55 10.76 -12.24
N ASN A 572 -8.52 10.61 -13.11
CA ASN A 572 -8.82 11.57 -14.19
C ASN A 572 -9.66 12.73 -13.62
N TRP A 573 -9.02 13.63 -12.88
CA TRP A 573 -9.72 14.71 -12.16
C TRP A 573 -10.07 15.91 -13.02
N THR A 574 -9.16 16.29 -13.94
CA THR A 574 -9.30 17.50 -14.77
C THR A 574 -9.90 17.22 -16.15
N GLY A 575 -9.88 15.97 -16.61
CA GLY A 575 -10.39 15.60 -17.92
C GLY A 575 -9.55 16.08 -19.11
N ASP A 576 -8.31 16.49 -18.87
CA ASP A 576 -7.37 17.00 -19.88
C ASP A 576 -6.28 16.00 -20.27
N GLY A 577 -6.31 14.80 -19.71
CA GLY A 577 -5.35 13.73 -19.96
C GLY A 577 -4.26 13.60 -18.93
N GLN A 578 -4.18 14.49 -17.94
CA GLN A 578 -3.36 14.32 -16.76
C GLN A 578 -4.07 13.42 -15.73
N ASP A 579 -3.34 12.45 -15.19
CA ASP A 579 -3.78 11.68 -14.03
C ASP A 579 -3.15 12.22 -12.74
N PHE A 580 -3.89 12.12 -11.63
CA PHE A 580 -3.41 12.42 -10.28
C PHE A 580 -3.35 11.16 -9.45
N ILE A 581 -2.53 11.16 -8.41
CA ILE A 581 -2.38 10.01 -7.51
C ILE A 581 -3.27 10.22 -6.29
N LEU A 582 -4.34 9.42 -6.15
CA LEU A 582 -5.16 9.40 -4.94
C LEU A 582 -4.43 8.65 -3.84
N LEU A 583 -4.24 9.28 -2.70
CA LEU A 583 -3.60 8.67 -1.54
C LEU A 583 -4.62 7.98 -0.63
N ASN A 584 -5.40 8.75 0.10
CA ASN A 584 -6.43 8.29 1.03
C ASN A 584 -7.35 9.47 1.38
N ALA A 585 -8.34 9.27 2.24
CA ALA A 585 -9.32 10.30 2.60
C ALA A 585 -8.94 11.13 3.84
N ASP A 586 -7.71 11.07 4.35
CA ASP A 586 -7.29 11.95 5.47
C ASP A 586 -7.25 13.41 5.03
N VAL A 587 -7.85 14.31 5.83
CA VAL A 587 -7.95 15.75 5.50
C VAL A 587 -6.59 16.44 5.38
N LYS A 588 -5.57 15.98 6.11
CA LYS A 588 -4.25 16.61 6.15
C LYS A 588 -3.25 15.96 5.20
N ARG A 589 -3.23 14.62 5.16
CA ARG A 589 -2.23 13.80 4.48
C ARG A 589 -2.76 13.04 3.28
N GLY A 590 -4.10 13.02 3.11
CA GLY A 590 -4.79 12.40 2.00
C GLY A 590 -5.03 13.34 0.82
N GLY A 591 -6.05 13.02 0.03
CA GLY A 591 -6.36 13.72 -1.22
C GLY A 591 -5.49 13.23 -2.35
N MET A 592 -5.22 14.11 -3.31
CA MET A 592 -4.47 13.78 -4.52
C MET A 592 -3.16 14.55 -4.60
N ILE A 593 -2.13 13.90 -5.09
CA ILE A 593 -0.85 14.51 -5.46
C ILE A 593 -0.65 14.47 -6.97
N ASP A 594 0.14 15.41 -7.49
CA ASP A 594 0.61 15.39 -8.88
C ASP A 594 1.90 14.55 -9.04
N GLY A 595 2.38 14.41 -10.28
CA GLY A 595 3.63 13.71 -10.59
C GLY A 595 4.90 14.31 -9.97
N ASN A 596 4.81 15.48 -9.32
CA ASN A 596 5.89 16.08 -8.55
C ASN A 596 5.74 15.87 -7.03
N GLY A 597 4.78 15.05 -6.59
CA GLY A 597 4.51 14.79 -5.18
C GLY A 597 3.88 15.98 -4.44
N ILE A 598 3.28 16.93 -5.15
CA ILE A 598 2.61 18.09 -4.55
C ILE A 598 1.14 17.76 -4.30
N GLN A 599 0.66 17.99 -3.08
CA GLN A 599 -0.78 17.84 -2.78
C GLN A 599 -1.57 18.94 -3.50
N VAL A 600 -2.32 18.54 -4.51
CA VAL A 600 -3.06 19.46 -5.42
C VAL A 600 -4.56 19.49 -5.18
N VAL A 601 -5.17 18.40 -4.71
CA VAL A 601 -6.58 18.33 -4.35
C VAL A 601 -6.69 17.76 -2.93
N LYS A 602 -7.48 18.43 -2.07
CA LYS A 602 -7.67 18.07 -0.67
C LYS A 602 -9.11 17.66 -0.42
N PHE A 603 -9.30 16.74 0.50
CA PHE A 603 -10.62 16.50 1.07
C PHE A 603 -11.07 17.71 1.91
N PRO A 604 -12.37 18.08 1.84
CA PRO A 604 -12.93 19.06 2.77
C PRO A 604 -13.00 18.49 4.18
N ASP A 605 -12.91 19.33 5.20
CA ASP A 605 -13.12 18.95 6.60
C ASP A 605 -14.61 19.02 6.94
N ASP A 606 -15.39 18.08 6.39
CA ASP A 606 -16.87 18.04 6.46
C ASP A 606 -17.41 16.83 7.22
N GLY A 607 -16.52 16.06 7.85
CA GLY A 607 -16.86 14.86 8.62
C GLY A 607 -17.08 13.62 7.75
N HIS A 608 -16.49 13.58 6.54
CA HIS A 608 -16.56 12.40 5.68
C HIS A 608 -15.85 11.20 6.30
N PRO A 609 -16.22 9.98 5.90
CA PRO A 609 -15.50 8.76 6.25
C PRO A 609 -14.06 8.77 5.72
N THR A 610 -13.12 8.28 6.52
CA THR A 610 -11.71 8.17 6.12
C THR A 610 -11.24 6.71 5.97
N LEU A 611 -12.16 5.75 6.10
CA LEU A 611 -11.79 4.33 6.19
C LEU A 611 -11.44 3.75 4.82
N CYS A 612 -12.33 3.89 3.85
CA CYS A 612 -12.16 3.41 2.48
C CYS A 612 -12.31 4.57 1.49
N THR A 613 -11.58 4.50 0.39
CA THR A 613 -11.62 5.52 -0.67
C THR A 613 -11.43 4.85 -2.01
N GLU A 614 -12.12 5.32 -3.05
CA GLU A 614 -12.01 4.82 -4.42
C GLU A 614 -12.26 5.94 -5.42
N ALA A 615 -11.66 5.85 -6.60
CA ALA A 615 -11.90 6.74 -7.72
C ALA A 615 -12.66 5.98 -8.81
N VAL A 616 -13.82 6.50 -9.22
CA VAL A 616 -14.69 5.86 -10.22
C VAL A 616 -15.56 6.89 -10.92
N ASN A 617 -15.69 6.78 -12.23
CA ASN A 617 -16.60 7.62 -12.99
C ASN A 617 -18.04 7.15 -12.80
N LEU A 618 -18.86 7.93 -12.09
CA LEU A 618 -20.25 7.61 -11.74
C LEU A 618 -21.28 8.59 -12.31
N LEU A 619 -20.91 9.85 -12.54
CA LEU A 619 -21.87 10.92 -12.77
C LEU A 619 -21.90 11.45 -14.23
N GLY A 620 -21.07 10.90 -15.10
CA GLY A 620 -21.30 10.96 -16.55
C GLY A 620 -20.58 12.03 -17.34
N ASP A 621 -19.59 12.76 -16.80
CA ASP A 621 -18.75 13.66 -17.60
C ASP A 621 -17.39 13.06 -17.96
N ALA A 622 -17.06 11.89 -17.87
CA ALA A 622 -15.79 11.18 -18.11
C ALA A 622 -14.68 11.47 -17.09
N ARG A 623 -14.84 12.41 -16.16
CA ARG A 623 -13.94 12.60 -15.02
C ARG A 623 -14.32 11.65 -13.89
N ASP A 624 -13.33 11.27 -13.08
CA ASP A 624 -13.60 10.36 -11.96
C ASP A 624 -14.19 11.12 -10.76
N GLU A 625 -15.19 10.55 -10.10
CA GLU A 625 -15.63 10.91 -8.75
C GLU A 625 -14.76 10.22 -7.72
N ILE A 626 -14.71 10.80 -6.51
CA ILE A 626 -14.07 10.20 -5.35
C ILE A 626 -15.14 9.74 -4.37
N VAL A 627 -15.13 8.43 -4.10
CA VAL A 627 -16.06 7.80 -3.16
C VAL A 627 -15.31 7.45 -1.89
N THR A 628 -15.81 7.90 -0.74
CA THR A 628 -15.29 7.51 0.57
C THR A 628 -16.37 6.86 1.41
N TRP A 629 -16.04 5.81 2.16
CA TRP A 629 -17.03 5.17 3.02
C TRP A 629 -16.41 4.56 4.28
N ASP A 630 -17.29 4.37 5.24
CA ASP A 630 -17.09 3.49 6.39
C ASP A 630 -18.31 2.56 6.53
N TYR A 631 -18.49 1.97 7.68
CA TYR A 631 -19.62 1.07 7.95
C TYR A 631 -20.95 1.81 8.11
N ASN A 632 -20.95 3.15 8.21
CA ASN A 632 -22.13 3.96 8.49
C ASN A 632 -22.54 4.86 7.34
N TYR A 633 -21.57 5.40 6.60
CA TYR A 633 -21.82 6.41 5.57
C TYR A 633 -20.92 6.22 4.35
N MET A 634 -21.46 6.64 3.21
CA MET A 634 -20.71 6.84 1.98
C MET A 634 -20.89 8.28 1.51
N TYR A 635 -19.79 8.94 1.15
CA TYR A 635 -19.79 10.25 0.53
C TYR A 635 -19.23 10.14 -0.88
N ILE A 636 -19.85 10.85 -1.83
CA ILE A 636 -19.39 10.92 -3.22
C ILE A 636 -19.08 12.39 -3.53
N TYR A 637 -17.86 12.62 -3.97
CA TYR A 637 -17.36 13.94 -4.36
C TYR A 637 -17.10 13.99 -5.85
N THR A 638 -17.50 15.10 -6.48
CA THR A 638 -17.13 15.48 -7.85
C THR A 638 -16.34 16.79 -7.82
N GLN A 639 -15.98 17.30 -8.97
CA GLN A 639 -15.33 18.59 -9.16
C GLN A 639 -16.30 19.74 -8.89
N ASP A 640 -15.81 20.88 -8.38
CA ASP A 640 -16.65 22.07 -8.09
C ASP A 640 -16.82 23.01 -9.29
N ASP A 641 -16.20 22.72 -10.43
CA ASP A 641 -16.40 23.42 -11.70
C ASP A 641 -17.57 22.83 -12.51
N GLU A 642 -17.83 23.40 -13.69
CA GLU A 642 -18.88 22.91 -14.58
C GLU A 642 -18.48 21.59 -15.26
N PRO A 643 -19.46 20.69 -15.53
CA PRO A 643 -19.22 19.45 -16.25
C PRO A 643 -18.54 19.70 -17.61
N MET A 644 -17.56 18.86 -17.95
CA MET A 644 -16.78 19.00 -19.18
C MET A 644 -17.32 18.09 -20.29
N GLU A 645 -17.97 18.68 -21.32
CA GLU A 645 -18.59 17.91 -22.44
C GLU A 645 -17.62 17.02 -23.23
N ASN A 646 -16.35 17.41 -23.33
CA ASN A 646 -15.32 16.69 -24.09
C ASN A 646 -14.15 16.27 -23.20
N ALA A 647 -14.42 15.93 -21.95
CA ALA A 647 -13.38 15.42 -21.07
C ALA A 647 -12.69 14.20 -21.67
N TYR A 648 -11.37 14.15 -21.55
CA TYR A 648 -10.61 12.96 -21.89
C TYR A 648 -11.12 11.78 -21.05
N LYS A 649 -11.47 10.70 -21.72
CA LYS A 649 -11.86 9.45 -21.07
C LYS A 649 -10.70 8.47 -21.19
N PRO A 650 -10.00 8.18 -20.08
CA PRO A 650 -8.96 7.17 -20.14
C PRO A 650 -9.59 5.83 -20.50
N TYR A 651 -8.97 5.13 -21.42
CA TYR A 651 -9.32 3.75 -21.68
C TYR A 651 -8.83 2.90 -20.51
N LYS A 652 -9.67 2.02 -20.02
CA LYS A 652 -9.39 1.12 -18.91
C LYS A 652 -9.52 -0.32 -19.38
N TYR A 653 -8.51 -1.14 -19.11
CA TYR A 653 -8.50 -2.53 -19.52
C TYR A 653 -8.12 -3.45 -18.36
N PRO A 654 -8.82 -4.54 -18.15
CA PRO A 654 -10.22 -4.73 -18.56
C PRO A 654 -11.14 -3.84 -17.72
N ASP A 655 -12.23 -3.38 -18.30
CA ASP A 655 -13.17 -2.46 -17.61
C ASP A 655 -14.25 -3.17 -16.78
N TYR A 656 -14.19 -4.50 -16.69
CA TYR A 656 -15.16 -5.34 -16.00
C TYR A 656 -14.60 -6.08 -14.77
N ASN A 657 -13.32 -6.01 -14.50
CA ASN A 657 -12.72 -6.57 -13.29
C ASN A 657 -12.36 -5.47 -12.30
N ALA A 658 -12.83 -5.62 -11.08
CA ALA A 658 -12.53 -4.70 -9.99
C ALA A 658 -11.91 -5.42 -8.80
N SER A 659 -11.13 -4.70 -8.02
CA SER A 659 -10.52 -5.21 -6.79
C SER A 659 -10.44 -4.11 -5.74
N ASN A 660 -11.04 -4.32 -4.60
CA ASN A 660 -10.83 -3.42 -3.47
C ASN A 660 -9.47 -3.62 -2.79
N TYR A 661 -8.77 -4.66 -3.16
CA TYR A 661 -7.37 -4.81 -2.78
C TYR A 661 -6.52 -3.72 -3.45
N ARG A 662 -6.77 -3.46 -4.72
CA ARG A 662 -6.12 -2.38 -5.48
C ARG A 662 -6.67 -1.00 -5.19
N GLY A 663 -7.94 -0.85 -4.88
CA GLY A 663 -8.63 0.44 -4.85
C GLY A 663 -8.82 1.07 -6.22
N GLU A 664 -8.85 0.25 -7.29
CA GLU A 664 -9.14 0.67 -8.65
C GLU A 664 -10.17 -0.23 -9.31
N TYR A 665 -10.95 0.36 -10.21
CA TYR A 665 -11.94 -0.39 -10.98
C TYR A 665 -11.31 -1.20 -12.10
N SER A 666 -10.30 -0.62 -12.77
CA SER A 666 -9.56 -1.25 -13.87
C SER A 666 -8.24 -0.53 -14.10
N TYR A 667 -7.35 -1.15 -14.90
CA TYR A 667 -6.09 -0.52 -15.28
C TYR A 667 -6.31 0.56 -16.33
N ARG A 668 -5.48 1.60 -16.33
CA ARG A 668 -5.33 2.47 -17.49
C ARG A 668 -4.81 1.63 -18.66
N GLU A 669 -5.44 1.71 -19.82
CA GLU A 669 -4.88 1.07 -21.02
C GLU A 669 -3.59 1.76 -21.40
N LEU A 670 -2.61 0.94 -21.60
CA LEU A 670 -1.28 1.35 -21.94
C LEU A 670 -0.85 0.72 -23.25
N PHE A 671 -1.38 1.21 -24.38
CA PHE A 671 -0.69 0.95 -25.64
C PHE A 671 -0.74 -0.49 -26.15
N TRP A 672 -1.91 -1.08 -26.22
CA TRP A 672 -2.09 -2.32 -26.99
C TRP A 672 -2.17 -2.08 -28.47
#